data_d39a52385f2d8783dc9fc7b713ece22f
#
_entry.id   d39a52385f2d8783dc9fc7b713ece22f
#
_cell.length_a   1.000
_cell.length_b   1.000
_cell.length_c   1.000
_cell.angle_alpha   90.00
_cell.angle_beta   90.00
_cell.angle_gamma   90.00
#
_symmetry.space_group_name_H-M   'P 1'
#
loop_
_entity.id
_entity.type
_entity.pdbx_description
1 polymer ?
#
loop_
_entity_poly.entity_id
_entity_poly.type
_entity_poly.pdbx_seq_one_letter_code
_entity_poly.pdbx_strand_id
1 'polypeptide(L)'
;MADCCNQTSKASACNGASKPVRFHAAPANDRSQGITETRVVIAQMDCPTEERLITDKLSGMPGITALQFNLLQRTLTISHEPQALAPALAAIRALGFTPQLVTDAMPSTETQPSSKGQWWRLGFSGLAAVTAEALHFGEWAPEWSIAAISIVAVLLCGLTVYRKGWIALTNRNLNINALMSIAVTGAILIGEWPEAAMVMFLFAVAELIEARSLDRARNAIRGLMDLAPERVTVQQDDGRWLEVAVAHVAIGSLVRVRPGERIGLDGEVVRGHSTIDQAPITGESLPVEKVTGDPVFAGTINQHGELDYRVTAQVSQSTLARIIHAVEEAQGSRAPTQRFIDRFSRIYTPAVVLFSVAVAIVPPLLAGGQWFDWLYRALVLLVVACPCALIISTPVTIVSGLAVAARRGILIKGGVYLENGRKITHLALDKTGTITCGKPVQTDFLALADGSYETSRSAAASLAHRSDHPVSQAIARTAAEQSVALYEVENFEALPGRGVRGSIDGRRYQLGNQRLLAELGFGSPALEGTLDQLERQGKTAVILSDEHRVLALFGVADTLRETSKTAIDELHALGVKTLMLTGDNPHTAQAIARQVGIDKARGSLLPTDKLDAIEALIDGQHTIGMVGDGINDAPALARADIGFAMAAAGTDTAIETADVAIMDDDLRKIPAFIRLSRQTVAVLAQNITLALGIKAVFLVVTLMGHATMWMAVFADMGVSLLVVLNGLRLLRR
;
A
#
# COMPACT_ATOMS: atom_id res chain seq x y z
N MET A 1 38.20 37.37 -26.89
CA MET A 1 37.56 38.68 -26.98
C MET A 1 36.13 38.44 -26.46
N ALA A 2 35.88 38.63 -25.19
CA ALA A 2 35.48 39.89 -24.56
C ALA A 2 34.11 40.32 -25.10
N ASP A 3 33.06 40.62 -24.43
CA ASP A 3 32.81 41.04 -23.05
C ASP A 3 31.29 41.09 -22.80
N CYS A 4 30.90 40.90 -21.57
CA CYS A 4 30.07 41.78 -20.72
C CYS A 4 28.66 42.19 -21.19
N CYS A 5 27.63 42.15 -20.44
CA CYS A 5 27.25 42.76 -19.17
C CYS A 5 25.78 42.52 -18.87
N ASN A 6 25.49 42.06 -17.74
CA ASN A 6 24.75 42.69 -16.64
C ASN A 6 23.57 43.61 -16.96
N GLN A 7 22.34 43.25 -16.62
CA GLN A 7 21.39 44.18 -16.00
C GLN A 7 20.31 43.49 -15.16
N THR A 8 20.25 43.93 -13.95
CA THR A 8 19.26 43.77 -12.91
C THR A 8 17.88 44.29 -13.29
N SER A 9 16.77 43.62 -12.97
CA SER A 9 15.74 44.20 -12.09
C SER A 9 14.44 43.41 -12.00
N LYS A 10 13.93 43.42 -10.79
CA LYS A 10 12.53 43.35 -10.31
C LYS A 10 11.93 41.95 -10.08
N ALA A 11 11.85 41.70 -8.78
CA ALA A 11 10.98 40.74 -8.13
C ALA A 11 9.53 40.91 -8.55
N SER A 12 8.88 39.81 -8.91
CA SER A 12 7.44 39.68 -8.91
C SER A 12 7.10 38.39 -8.17
N ALA A 13 6.41 38.54 -7.07
CA ALA A 13 5.97 37.47 -6.23
C ALA A 13 4.94 36.59 -6.98
N CYS A 14 5.29 35.35 -7.28
CA CYS A 14 4.35 34.31 -7.67
C CYS A 14 4.30 33.27 -6.59
N ASN A 15 3.12 33.09 -6.02
CA ASN A 15 2.73 31.97 -5.16
C ASN A 15 3.03 30.65 -5.87
N GLY A 16 4.16 30.06 -5.56
CA GLY A 16 4.52 28.72 -5.98
C GLY A 16 3.98 27.71 -4.97
N ALA A 17 2.91 27.02 -5.31
CA ALA A 17 2.57 25.76 -4.67
C ALA A 17 3.79 24.83 -4.86
N SER A 18 4.49 24.51 -3.78
CA SER A 18 5.62 23.59 -3.78
C SER A 18 5.11 22.20 -4.22
N LYS A 19 5.55 21.77 -5.41
CA LYS A 19 5.40 20.38 -5.87
C LYS A 19 5.89 19.44 -4.78
N PRO A 20 5.19 18.32 -4.52
CA PRO A 20 5.71 17.31 -3.63
C PRO A 20 7.03 16.78 -4.21
N VAL A 21 8.09 16.82 -3.41
CA VAL A 21 9.36 16.20 -3.74
C VAL A 21 9.10 14.70 -3.86
N ARG A 22 9.11 14.17 -5.09
CA ARG A 22 9.13 12.72 -5.32
C ARG A 22 10.50 12.24 -4.87
N PHE A 23 10.52 11.45 -3.81
CA PHE A 23 11.69 10.63 -3.53
C PHE A 23 11.69 9.51 -4.58
N HIS A 24 12.54 9.65 -5.59
CA HIS A 24 12.90 8.54 -6.45
C HIS A 24 13.60 7.52 -5.54
N ALA A 25 13.10 6.28 -5.53
CA ALA A 25 13.94 5.16 -5.13
C ALA A 25 15.17 5.21 -6.05
N ALA A 26 16.34 5.36 -5.47
CA ALA A 26 17.58 5.33 -6.23
C ALA A 26 17.68 3.94 -6.88
N PRO A 27 18.07 3.85 -8.18
CA PRO A 27 18.31 2.56 -8.78
C PRO A 27 19.39 1.84 -7.97
N ALA A 28 19.16 0.57 -7.69
CA ALA A 28 20.08 -0.29 -6.95
C ALA A 28 21.36 -0.55 -7.76
N ASN A 29 22.15 0.47 -8.02
CA ASN A 29 23.53 0.39 -8.47
C ASN A 29 24.15 1.79 -8.60
N ASP A 30 24.26 2.49 -7.47
CA ASP A 30 25.30 3.50 -7.35
C ASP A 30 26.00 3.31 -6.00
N ARG A 31 27.02 2.45 -6.00
CA ARG A 31 27.97 2.31 -4.89
C ARG A 31 28.89 3.54 -4.89
N SER A 32 28.33 4.70 -4.65
CA SER A 32 29.08 5.92 -4.39
C SER A 32 29.05 6.21 -2.89
N GLN A 33 30.19 5.95 -2.25
CA GLN A 33 30.62 6.47 -0.97
C GLN A 33 29.82 6.06 0.27
N GLY A 34 30.12 4.88 0.88
CA GLY A 34 30.15 4.73 2.35
C GLY A 34 28.84 4.83 3.12
N ILE A 35 27.67 4.89 2.48
CA ILE A 35 26.38 4.93 3.18
C ILE A 35 25.96 3.51 3.50
N THR A 36 25.72 3.25 4.78
CA THR A 36 25.25 1.96 5.29
C THR A 36 23.83 2.12 5.82
N GLU A 37 22.97 1.14 5.55
CA GLU A 37 21.64 1.07 6.13
C GLU A 37 21.67 0.15 7.36
N THR A 38 21.21 0.66 8.48
CA THR A 38 21.12 -0.13 9.74
C THR A 38 19.70 -0.11 10.26
N ARG A 39 19.15 -1.30 10.49
CA ARG A 39 17.83 -1.51 11.07
C ARG A 39 17.92 -1.63 12.58
N VAL A 40 17.10 -0.85 13.30
CA VAL A 40 17.10 -0.75 14.76
C VAL A 40 15.67 -0.98 15.26
N VAL A 41 15.48 -1.89 16.21
CA VAL A 41 14.21 -2.09 16.94
C VAL A 41 14.17 -1.15 18.14
N ILE A 42 13.06 -0.44 18.30
CA ILE A 42 12.79 0.47 19.43
C ILE A 42 11.44 0.08 20.03
N ALA A 43 11.46 -0.83 21.01
CA ALA A 43 10.24 -1.43 21.58
C ALA A 43 9.23 -0.39 22.13
N GLN A 44 9.72 0.76 22.57
CA GLN A 44 8.92 1.85 23.13
C GLN A 44 8.36 2.81 22.08
N MET A 45 8.62 2.59 20.79
CA MET A 45 8.12 3.42 19.70
C MET A 45 6.70 2.97 19.32
N ASP A 46 5.71 3.46 20.07
CA ASP A 46 4.32 3.02 19.95
C ASP A 46 3.44 3.95 19.12
N CYS A 47 3.83 5.23 19.00
CA CYS A 47 2.98 6.25 18.41
C CYS A 47 3.75 7.25 17.53
N PRO A 48 3.05 7.99 16.67
CA PRO A 48 3.66 9.02 15.80
C PRO A 48 4.37 10.15 16.56
N THR A 49 4.03 10.35 17.84
CA THR A 49 4.70 11.38 18.68
C THR A 49 6.14 10.99 19.00
N GLU A 50 6.37 9.72 19.26
CA GLU A 50 7.70 9.16 19.54
C GLU A 50 8.57 9.11 18.29
N GLU A 51 7.98 8.72 17.13
CA GLU A 51 8.60 8.84 15.81
C GLU A 51 9.10 10.26 15.57
N ARG A 52 8.24 11.26 15.86
CA ARG A 52 8.58 12.67 15.67
C ARG A 52 9.73 13.12 16.57
N LEU A 53 9.74 12.73 17.86
CA LEU A 53 10.83 13.04 18.79
C LEU A 53 12.17 12.51 18.29
N ILE A 54 12.17 11.28 17.77
CA ILE A 54 13.38 10.67 17.21
C ILE A 54 13.78 11.38 15.92
N THR A 55 12.82 11.67 15.03
CA THR A 55 13.07 12.38 13.78
C THR A 55 13.69 13.75 14.02
N ASP A 56 13.09 14.56 14.91
CA ASP A 56 13.56 15.92 15.22
C ASP A 56 14.98 15.90 15.83
N LYS A 57 15.33 14.82 16.55
CA LYS A 57 16.65 14.67 17.15
C LYS A 57 17.72 14.22 16.17
N LEU A 58 17.36 13.28 15.26
CA LEU A 58 18.32 12.66 14.34
C LEU A 58 18.47 13.41 13.01
N SER A 59 17.42 14.09 12.52
CA SER A 59 17.45 14.78 11.21
C SER A 59 18.46 15.92 11.11
N GLY A 60 18.95 16.44 12.25
CA GLY A 60 20.00 17.46 12.31
C GLY A 60 21.41 16.93 12.54
N MET A 61 21.60 15.62 12.61
CA MET A 61 22.90 15.01 12.91
C MET A 61 23.73 14.82 11.63
N PRO A 62 25.02 15.20 11.64
CA PRO A 62 25.89 14.99 10.50
C PRO A 62 26.08 13.48 10.22
N GLY A 63 26.10 13.11 8.94
CA GLY A 63 26.30 11.72 8.49
C GLY A 63 25.02 10.87 8.51
N ILE A 64 23.85 11.43 8.83
CA ILE A 64 22.54 10.77 8.66
C ILE A 64 21.90 11.32 7.39
N THR A 65 21.59 10.42 6.42
CA THR A 65 21.04 10.80 5.12
C THR A 65 19.56 10.57 5.02
N ALA A 66 19.04 9.47 5.62
CA ALA A 66 17.62 9.16 5.61
C ALA A 66 17.20 8.41 6.89
N LEU A 67 15.93 8.58 7.27
CA LEU A 67 15.28 7.89 8.38
C LEU A 67 13.97 7.32 7.86
N GLN A 68 13.80 6.01 7.97
CA GLN A 68 12.58 5.31 7.64
C GLN A 68 12.00 4.64 8.88
N PHE A 69 10.78 5.01 9.26
CA PHE A 69 10.12 4.48 10.44
C PHE A 69 9.06 3.46 10.04
N ASN A 70 9.09 2.31 10.71
CA ASN A 70 8.02 1.33 10.67
C ASN A 70 7.43 1.18 12.09
N LEU A 71 6.33 1.89 12.33
CA LEU A 71 5.65 1.87 13.63
C LEU A 71 5.00 0.51 13.95
N LEU A 72 4.68 -0.32 12.93
CA LEU A 72 4.13 -1.66 13.14
C LEU A 72 5.15 -2.61 13.76
N GLN A 73 6.33 -2.63 13.20
CA GLN A 73 7.43 -3.47 13.66
C GLN A 73 8.25 -2.78 14.75
N ARG A 74 7.92 -1.51 15.08
CA ARG A 74 8.70 -0.67 15.97
C ARG A 74 10.17 -0.58 15.55
N THR A 75 10.40 -0.52 14.23
CA THR A 75 11.74 -0.46 13.66
C THR A 75 12.02 0.90 13.06
N LEU A 76 13.28 1.30 13.12
CA LEU A 76 13.83 2.48 12.47
C LEU A 76 14.98 2.02 11.58
N THR A 77 14.89 2.27 10.29
CA THR A 77 16.01 2.11 9.36
C THR A 77 16.73 3.45 9.24
N ILE A 78 18.00 3.46 9.54
CA ILE A 78 18.87 4.64 9.50
C ILE A 78 19.83 4.46 8.34
N SER A 79 19.77 5.33 7.32
CA SER A 79 20.78 5.41 6.26
C SER A 79 21.84 6.41 6.74
N HIS A 80 23.06 5.93 6.96
CA HIS A 80 24.09 6.71 7.64
C HIS A 80 25.50 6.40 7.14
N GLU A 81 26.42 7.34 7.39
CA GLU A 81 27.86 7.06 7.30
C GLU A 81 28.30 6.13 8.46
N PRO A 82 29.33 5.28 8.28
CA PRO A 82 29.75 4.30 9.29
C PRO A 82 30.02 4.89 10.68
N GLN A 83 30.48 6.13 10.73
CA GLN A 83 30.81 6.83 11.99
C GLN A 83 29.58 7.46 12.69
N ALA A 84 28.46 7.63 11.99
CA ALA A 84 27.27 8.31 12.51
C ALA A 84 26.32 7.39 13.32
N LEU A 85 26.45 6.06 13.21
CA LEU A 85 25.56 5.10 13.88
C LEU A 85 25.65 5.19 15.40
N ALA A 86 26.86 5.16 15.97
CA ALA A 86 27.03 5.16 17.41
C ALA A 86 26.50 6.46 18.07
N PRO A 87 26.77 7.68 17.54
CA PRO A 87 26.13 8.91 17.97
C PRO A 87 24.60 8.90 17.83
N ALA A 88 24.05 8.34 16.74
CA ALA A 88 22.61 8.23 16.54
C ALA A 88 21.95 7.35 17.61
N LEU A 89 22.52 6.17 17.89
CA LEU A 89 22.03 5.28 18.94
C LEU A 89 22.13 5.93 20.34
N ALA A 90 23.19 6.70 20.60
CA ALA A 90 23.34 7.46 21.83
C ALA A 90 22.28 8.57 21.97
N ALA A 91 21.95 9.27 20.87
CA ALA A 91 20.90 10.27 20.83
C ALA A 91 19.50 9.65 21.10
N ILE A 92 19.23 8.48 20.53
CA ILE A 92 17.98 7.73 20.79
C ILE A 92 17.90 7.32 22.27
N ARG A 93 19.01 6.86 22.87
CA ARG A 93 19.05 6.52 24.30
C ARG A 93 18.87 7.75 25.18
N ALA A 94 19.39 8.90 24.79
CA ALA A 94 19.21 10.16 25.51
C ALA A 94 17.75 10.63 25.55
N LEU A 95 16.93 10.22 24.55
CA LEU A 95 15.47 10.42 24.54
C LEU A 95 14.73 9.42 25.44
N GLY A 96 15.45 8.49 26.10
CA GLY A 96 14.86 7.48 26.99
C GLY A 96 14.38 6.21 26.30
N PHE A 97 14.69 6.04 25.01
CA PHE A 97 14.41 4.82 24.25
C PHE A 97 15.55 3.81 24.34
N THR A 98 15.24 2.53 24.13
CA THR A 98 16.25 1.45 24.13
C THR A 98 16.38 0.87 22.72
N PRO A 99 17.27 1.44 21.87
CA PRO A 99 17.48 0.92 20.52
C PRO A 99 18.27 -0.40 20.57
N GLN A 100 17.80 -1.42 19.84
CA GLN A 100 18.43 -2.72 19.65
C GLN A 100 18.74 -2.91 18.16
N LEU A 101 19.97 -3.31 17.84
CA LEU A 101 20.35 -3.62 16.46
C LEU A 101 19.73 -4.96 16.05
N VAL A 102 19.12 -4.99 14.87
CA VAL A 102 18.66 -6.25 14.27
C VAL A 102 19.87 -6.97 13.69
N THR A 103 20.25 -8.09 14.30
CA THR A 103 21.17 -9.06 13.73
C THR A 103 20.35 -10.21 13.14
N ASP A 104 20.72 -10.72 11.96
CA ASP A 104 20.01 -11.75 11.18
C ASP A 104 19.66 -13.06 11.93
N ALA A 105 20.05 -13.17 13.20
CA ALA A 105 19.90 -14.38 14.02
C ALA A 105 18.86 -14.29 15.14
N MET A 106 18.05 -13.21 15.26
CA MET A 106 17.04 -13.14 16.31
C MET A 106 15.62 -13.33 15.77
N PRO A 107 14.88 -14.37 16.23
CA PRO A 107 13.44 -14.44 16.04
C PRO A 107 12.78 -13.30 16.82
N SER A 108 11.87 -12.59 16.17
CA SER A 108 11.12 -11.44 16.69
C SER A 108 10.08 -11.80 17.77
N THR A 109 10.46 -12.64 18.72
CA THR A 109 9.59 -13.06 19.83
C THR A 109 10.14 -12.55 21.15
N GLU A 110 10.20 -11.21 21.33
CA GLU A 110 10.25 -10.70 22.71
C GLU A 110 8.82 -10.41 23.18
N THR A 111 8.41 -11.28 24.09
CA THR A 111 7.28 -11.16 25.02
C THR A 111 7.15 -9.74 25.53
N GLN A 112 6.04 -9.08 25.19
CA GLN A 112 5.61 -7.85 25.85
C GLN A 112 5.68 -8.07 27.37
N PRO A 113 6.23 -7.13 28.16
CA PRO A 113 6.19 -7.21 29.61
C PRO A 113 4.73 -7.38 30.03
N SER A 114 4.47 -8.38 30.84
CA SER A 114 3.12 -8.84 31.19
C SER A 114 2.22 -7.68 31.62
N SER A 115 1.13 -7.46 30.88
CA SER A 115 0.13 -6.41 31.11
C SER A 115 -0.53 -6.46 32.51
N LYS A 116 -0.36 -7.54 33.26
CA LYS A 116 -0.99 -7.74 34.56
C LYS A 116 -0.59 -6.67 35.60
N GLY A 117 0.70 -6.31 35.69
CA GLY A 117 1.15 -5.30 36.64
C GLY A 117 0.66 -3.89 36.34
N GLN A 118 0.45 -3.56 35.08
CA GLN A 118 -0.05 -2.25 34.66
C GLN A 118 -1.54 -2.08 35.00
N TRP A 119 -2.35 -3.15 34.87
CA TRP A 119 -3.77 -3.15 35.23
C TRP A 119 -4.00 -2.95 36.73
N TRP A 120 -3.24 -3.58 37.58
CA TRP A 120 -3.33 -3.40 39.04
C TRP A 120 -2.98 -1.97 39.45
N ARG A 121 -1.90 -1.40 38.91
CA ARG A 121 -1.52 -0.02 39.19
C ARG A 121 -2.61 0.97 38.76
N LEU A 122 -3.19 0.77 37.57
CA LEU A 122 -4.28 1.59 37.05
C LEU A 122 -5.54 1.43 37.91
N GLY A 123 -5.90 0.20 38.28
CA GLY A 123 -7.05 -0.09 39.17
C GLY A 123 -6.92 0.58 40.54
N PHE A 124 -5.76 0.49 41.19
CA PHE A 124 -5.52 1.16 42.47
C PHE A 124 -5.50 2.67 42.35
N SER A 125 -4.91 3.22 41.27
CA SER A 125 -4.95 4.65 41.01
C SER A 125 -6.36 5.17 40.80
N GLY A 126 -7.18 4.44 40.02
CA GLY A 126 -8.58 4.81 39.79
C GLY A 126 -9.41 4.75 41.07
N LEU A 127 -9.24 3.69 41.88
CA LEU A 127 -9.91 3.57 43.18
C LEU A 127 -9.53 4.75 44.08
N ALA A 128 -8.23 5.09 44.16
CA ALA A 128 -7.74 6.21 44.97
C ALA A 128 -8.28 7.57 44.47
N ALA A 129 -8.31 7.79 43.12
CA ALA A 129 -8.81 9.04 42.54
C ALA A 129 -10.31 9.21 42.82
N VAL A 130 -11.12 8.14 42.60
CA VAL A 130 -12.58 8.17 42.88
C VAL A 130 -12.85 8.34 44.39
N THR A 131 -12.03 7.71 45.25
CA THR A 131 -12.17 7.87 46.72
C THR A 131 -11.85 9.31 47.14
N ALA A 132 -10.78 9.90 46.60
CA ALA A 132 -10.42 11.30 46.89
C ALA A 132 -11.54 12.26 46.47
N GLU A 133 -12.15 12.06 45.29
CA GLU A 133 -13.25 12.87 44.77
C GLU A 133 -14.52 12.70 45.63
N ALA A 134 -14.88 11.47 46.01
CA ALA A 134 -16.01 11.19 46.89
C ALA A 134 -15.86 11.81 48.31
N LEU A 135 -14.66 11.74 48.87
CA LEU A 135 -14.34 12.35 50.19
C LEU A 135 -14.40 13.87 50.10
N HIS A 136 -13.98 14.45 48.99
CA HIS A 136 -14.04 15.90 48.77
C HIS A 136 -15.50 16.40 48.69
N PHE A 137 -16.31 15.77 47.83
CA PHE A 137 -17.74 16.12 47.67
C PHE A 137 -18.57 15.89 48.94
N GLY A 138 -18.23 14.87 49.71
CA GLY A 138 -18.94 14.51 50.94
C GLY A 138 -18.52 15.32 52.16
N GLU A 139 -17.43 16.10 52.09
CA GLU A 139 -16.77 16.80 53.23
C GLU A 139 -16.47 15.84 54.38
N TRP A 140 -16.21 14.52 54.09
CA TRP A 140 -16.11 13.47 55.12
C TRP A 140 -14.70 13.29 55.68
N ALA A 141 -13.73 13.98 55.10
CA ALA A 141 -12.32 13.82 55.52
C ALA A 141 -11.58 15.16 55.51
N PRO A 142 -10.53 15.29 56.36
CA PRO A 142 -9.70 16.50 56.40
C PRO A 142 -8.92 16.62 55.05
N GLU A 143 -8.74 17.86 54.60
CA GLU A 143 -8.09 18.19 53.31
C GLU A 143 -6.73 17.53 53.11
N TRP A 144 -5.91 17.42 54.17
CA TRP A 144 -4.60 16.77 54.07
C TRP A 144 -4.69 15.29 53.68
N SER A 145 -5.73 14.58 54.12
CA SER A 145 -5.93 13.16 53.76
C SER A 145 -6.38 13.00 52.32
N ILE A 146 -7.22 13.91 51.83
CA ILE A 146 -7.65 13.98 50.43
C ILE A 146 -6.43 14.26 49.53
N ALA A 147 -5.59 15.24 49.92
CA ALA A 147 -4.35 15.54 49.23
C ALA A 147 -3.40 14.33 49.17
N ALA A 148 -3.22 13.61 50.29
CA ALA A 148 -2.35 12.45 50.34
C ALA A 148 -2.82 11.31 49.42
N ILE A 149 -4.12 11.00 49.45
CA ILE A 149 -4.73 9.97 48.55
C ILE A 149 -4.58 10.38 47.08
N SER A 150 -4.85 11.65 46.75
CA SER A 150 -4.73 12.20 45.39
C SER A 150 -3.28 12.12 44.87
N ILE A 151 -2.29 12.49 45.69
CA ILE A 151 -0.86 12.41 45.34
C ILE A 151 -0.46 10.96 45.09
N VAL A 152 -0.92 10.01 45.93
CA VAL A 152 -0.66 8.59 45.73
C VAL A 152 -1.27 8.12 44.40
N ALA A 153 -2.49 8.53 44.06
CA ALA A 153 -3.14 8.20 42.76
C ALA A 153 -2.31 8.72 41.59
N VAL A 154 -1.86 9.99 41.64
CA VAL A 154 -1.01 10.60 40.59
C VAL A 154 0.33 9.87 40.48
N LEU A 155 0.98 9.48 41.57
CA LEU A 155 2.27 8.76 41.54
C LEU A 155 2.13 7.36 40.96
N LEU A 156 1.02 6.65 41.21
CA LEU A 156 0.79 5.29 40.71
C LEU A 156 0.66 5.22 39.18
N CYS A 157 0.00 6.16 38.54
CA CYS A 157 -0.23 6.16 37.09
C CYS A 157 0.55 7.24 36.33
N GLY A 158 0.93 8.34 36.99
CA GLY A 158 1.47 9.53 36.32
C GLY A 158 2.99 9.51 36.09
N LEU A 159 3.76 8.63 36.71
CA LEU A 159 5.24 8.62 36.59
C LEU A 159 5.71 8.49 35.13
N THR A 160 5.05 7.69 34.35
CA THR A 160 5.36 7.52 32.91
C THR A 160 5.07 8.79 32.13
N VAL A 161 3.93 9.43 32.40
CA VAL A 161 3.48 10.68 31.77
C VAL A 161 4.46 11.81 32.13
N TYR A 162 4.80 11.96 33.41
CA TYR A 162 5.78 12.97 33.86
C TYR A 162 7.14 12.77 33.22
N ARG A 163 7.65 11.52 33.18
CA ARG A 163 8.92 11.23 32.50
C ARG A 163 8.90 11.61 31.02
N LYS A 164 7.84 11.22 30.29
CA LYS A 164 7.66 11.58 28.86
C LYS A 164 7.48 13.10 28.70
N GLY A 165 6.74 13.74 29.60
CA GLY A 165 6.55 15.19 29.63
C GLY A 165 7.84 15.96 29.88
N TRP A 166 8.66 15.52 30.84
CA TRP A 166 9.97 16.11 31.13
C TRP A 166 10.93 16.01 29.93
N ILE A 167 10.99 14.84 29.30
CA ILE A 167 11.79 14.63 28.08
C ILE A 167 11.33 15.57 26.96
N ALA A 168 10.02 15.73 26.79
CA ALA A 168 9.48 16.64 25.79
C ALA A 168 9.82 18.11 26.09
N LEU A 169 9.69 18.54 27.33
CA LEU A 169 9.99 19.91 27.76
C LEU A 169 11.48 20.26 27.56
N THR A 170 12.38 19.34 27.96
CA THR A 170 13.83 19.54 27.80
C THR A 170 14.25 19.61 26.33
N ASN A 171 13.53 18.95 25.44
CA ASN A 171 13.72 19.02 23.97
C ASN A 171 12.88 20.13 23.30
N ARG A 172 12.28 21.07 24.05
CA ARG A 172 11.43 22.17 23.56
C ARG A 172 10.26 21.72 22.69
N ASN A 173 9.76 20.52 22.94
CA ASN A 173 8.62 19.95 22.22
C ASN A 173 7.39 19.93 23.15
N LEU A 174 6.44 20.82 22.91
CA LEU A 174 5.19 20.90 23.67
C LEU A 174 4.21 19.83 23.17
N ASN A 175 4.46 18.59 23.58
CA ASN A 175 3.54 17.47 23.31
C ASN A 175 2.47 17.34 24.41
N ILE A 176 1.53 16.39 24.20
CA ILE A 176 0.44 16.12 25.13
C ILE A 176 0.96 15.80 26.56
N ASN A 177 2.02 14.99 26.69
CA ASN A 177 2.55 14.62 27.99
C ASN A 177 3.14 15.83 28.75
N ALA A 178 3.75 16.79 28.01
CA ALA A 178 4.24 18.03 28.59
C ALA A 178 3.07 18.90 29.07
N LEU A 179 2.02 19.08 28.23
CA LEU A 179 0.83 19.87 28.59
C LEU A 179 0.09 19.28 29.80
N MET A 180 -0.10 17.95 29.81
CA MET A 180 -0.73 17.24 30.93
C MET A 180 0.10 17.35 32.22
N SER A 181 1.43 17.22 32.13
CA SER A 181 2.31 17.39 33.31
C SER A 181 2.23 18.79 33.88
N ILE A 182 2.17 19.83 33.02
CA ILE A 182 2.02 21.23 33.45
C ILE A 182 0.64 21.43 34.09
N ALA A 183 -0.43 20.93 33.46
CA ALA A 183 -1.80 21.11 33.96
C ALA A 183 -2.02 20.44 35.30
N VAL A 184 -1.58 19.16 35.45
CA VAL A 184 -1.72 18.41 36.72
C VAL A 184 -0.86 19.03 37.81
N THR A 185 0.39 19.45 37.51
CA THR A 185 1.23 20.13 38.49
C THR A 185 0.62 21.45 38.92
N GLY A 186 0.07 22.22 37.98
CA GLY A 186 -0.66 23.46 38.27
C GLY A 186 -1.88 23.22 39.16
N ALA A 187 -2.69 22.19 38.87
CA ALA A 187 -3.83 21.82 39.69
C ALA A 187 -3.44 21.44 41.13
N ILE A 188 -2.37 20.67 41.30
CA ILE A 188 -1.83 20.33 42.64
C ILE A 188 -1.42 21.60 43.41
N LEU A 189 -0.77 22.56 42.73
CA LEU A 189 -0.27 23.79 43.38
C LEU A 189 -1.41 24.75 43.77
N ILE A 190 -2.55 24.76 43.08
CA ILE A 190 -3.70 25.58 43.42
C ILE A 190 -4.65 24.90 44.42
N GLY A 191 -4.37 23.64 44.82
CA GLY A 191 -5.15 22.93 45.84
C GLY A 191 -6.25 22.00 45.26
N GLU A 192 -6.37 21.89 43.94
CA GLU A 192 -7.34 21.02 43.26
C GLU A 192 -6.80 19.57 43.14
N TRP A 193 -6.48 18.94 44.28
CA TRP A 193 -5.81 17.63 44.36
C TRP A 193 -6.68 16.49 43.79
N PRO A 194 -8.02 16.39 44.11
CA PRO A 194 -8.85 15.32 43.58
C PRO A 194 -8.99 15.38 42.07
N GLU A 195 -9.19 16.59 41.52
CA GLU A 195 -9.25 16.79 40.06
C GLU A 195 -7.94 16.43 39.38
N ALA A 196 -6.79 16.80 39.94
CA ALA A 196 -5.47 16.42 39.44
C ALA A 196 -5.29 14.89 39.36
N ALA A 197 -5.77 14.16 40.38
CA ALA A 197 -5.71 12.72 40.46
C ALA A 197 -6.64 12.08 39.40
N MET A 198 -7.87 12.58 39.26
CA MET A 198 -8.84 12.10 38.29
C MET A 198 -8.38 12.33 36.86
N VAL A 199 -7.85 13.51 36.56
CA VAL A 199 -7.26 13.86 35.25
C VAL A 199 -6.12 12.92 34.88
N MET A 200 -5.18 12.68 35.81
CA MET A 200 -4.05 11.78 35.54
C MET A 200 -4.48 10.34 35.33
N PHE A 201 -5.44 9.86 36.13
CA PHE A 201 -6.03 8.53 35.97
C PHE A 201 -6.72 8.37 34.64
N LEU A 202 -7.63 9.29 34.29
CA LEU A 202 -8.36 9.27 33.02
C LEU A 202 -7.41 9.33 31.83
N PHE A 203 -6.36 10.15 31.92
CA PHE A 203 -5.35 10.25 30.87
C PHE A 203 -4.59 8.92 30.68
N ALA A 204 -4.20 8.24 31.78
CA ALA A 204 -3.54 6.94 31.71
C ALA A 204 -4.46 5.86 31.13
N VAL A 205 -5.77 5.92 31.41
CA VAL A 205 -6.78 5.04 30.77
C VAL A 205 -6.87 5.32 29.28
N ALA A 206 -6.87 6.61 28.88
CA ALA A 206 -6.90 7.01 27.47
C ALA A 206 -5.69 6.45 26.71
N GLU A 207 -4.48 6.65 27.23
CA GLU A 207 -3.23 6.15 26.63
C GLU A 207 -3.28 4.63 26.43
N LEU A 208 -3.85 3.91 27.40
CA LEU A 208 -4.02 2.45 27.31
C LEU A 208 -5.02 2.02 26.23
N ILE A 209 -6.17 2.70 26.11
CA ILE A 209 -7.19 2.43 25.10
C ILE A 209 -6.63 2.75 23.71
N GLU A 210 -5.90 3.84 23.58
CA GLU A 210 -5.22 4.26 22.35
C GLU A 210 -4.23 3.20 21.87
N ALA A 211 -3.31 2.76 22.74
CA ALA A 211 -2.35 1.74 22.41
C ALA A 211 -3.02 0.44 21.93
N ARG A 212 -4.09 -0.01 22.62
CA ARG A 212 -4.84 -1.20 22.19
C ARG A 212 -5.57 -1.03 20.87
N SER A 213 -6.04 0.16 20.59
CA SER A 213 -6.76 0.44 19.35
C SER A 213 -5.82 0.43 18.15
N LEU A 214 -4.62 0.96 18.32
CA LEU A 214 -3.54 0.87 17.34
C LEU A 214 -3.10 -0.60 17.16
N ASP A 215 -2.96 -1.36 18.24
CA ASP A 215 -2.62 -2.79 18.16
C ASP A 215 -3.68 -3.60 17.41
N ARG A 216 -4.97 -3.28 17.55
CA ARG A 216 -6.03 -3.93 16.76
C ARG A 216 -5.89 -3.65 15.26
N ALA A 217 -5.60 -2.42 14.88
CA ALA A 217 -5.36 -2.07 13.48
C ALA A 217 -4.09 -2.79 12.95
N ARG A 218 -3.04 -2.87 13.76
CA ARG A 218 -1.79 -3.60 13.46
C ARG A 218 -2.03 -5.11 13.32
N ASN A 219 -2.78 -5.71 14.24
CA ASN A 219 -3.06 -7.15 14.23
C ASN A 219 -3.88 -7.57 13.01
N ALA A 220 -4.68 -6.67 12.44
CA ALA A 220 -5.37 -6.94 11.17
C ALA A 220 -4.39 -7.15 10.01
N ILE A 221 -3.22 -6.53 10.04
CA ILE A 221 -2.14 -6.70 9.06
C ILE A 221 -1.24 -7.88 9.43
N ARG A 222 -0.89 -8.03 10.74
CA ARG A 222 -0.11 -9.20 11.21
C ARG A 222 -0.79 -10.53 10.89
N GLY A 223 -2.12 -10.58 10.91
CA GLY A 223 -2.86 -11.78 10.49
C GLY A 223 -2.59 -12.21 9.04
N LEU A 224 -2.04 -11.34 8.19
CA LEU A 224 -1.53 -11.73 6.87
C LEU A 224 -0.17 -12.43 6.97
N MET A 225 0.66 -12.05 7.96
CA MET A 225 1.97 -12.69 8.18
C MET A 225 1.83 -14.10 8.73
N ASP A 226 0.77 -14.38 9.50
CA ASP A 226 0.50 -15.71 10.08
C ASP A 226 -0.12 -16.70 9.08
N LEU A 227 -0.26 -16.31 7.79
CA LEU A 227 -0.83 -17.17 6.75
C LEU A 227 0.14 -18.26 6.26
N ALA A 228 1.45 -18.04 6.31
CA ALA A 228 2.42 -19.06 5.92
C ALA A 228 2.67 -20.05 7.08
N PRO A 229 2.72 -21.37 6.81
CA PRO A 229 3.10 -22.34 7.81
C PRO A 229 4.60 -22.23 8.10
N GLU A 230 5.03 -22.55 9.33
CA GLU A 230 6.44 -22.55 9.71
C GLU A 230 7.23 -23.72 9.12
N ARG A 231 6.55 -24.81 8.81
CA ARG A 231 7.15 -26.06 8.30
C ARG A 231 6.37 -26.60 7.11
N VAL A 232 7.09 -27.29 6.22
CA VAL A 232 6.53 -27.95 5.01
C VAL A 232 7.15 -29.32 4.82
N THR A 233 6.44 -30.20 4.11
CA THR A 233 6.89 -31.56 3.81
C THR A 233 7.66 -31.57 2.48
N VAL A 234 8.98 -31.77 2.53
CA VAL A 234 9.90 -31.74 1.38
C VAL A 234 10.39 -33.12 1.04
N GLN A 235 10.47 -33.46 -0.26
CA GLN A 235 11.12 -34.66 -0.72
C GLN A 235 12.63 -34.50 -0.66
N GLN A 236 13.32 -35.45 0.00
CA GLN A 236 14.78 -35.52 0.06
C GLN A 236 15.35 -36.29 -1.14
N ASP A 237 16.65 -36.18 -1.38
CA ASP A 237 17.34 -36.86 -2.48
C ASP A 237 17.20 -38.38 -2.43
N ASP A 238 16.96 -38.95 -1.24
CA ASP A 238 16.70 -40.38 -1.03
C ASP A 238 15.25 -40.81 -1.30
N GLY A 239 14.38 -39.86 -1.75
CA GLY A 239 12.96 -40.06 -2.04
C GLY A 239 12.04 -40.04 -0.82
N ARG A 240 12.57 -39.86 0.40
CA ARG A 240 11.78 -39.75 1.62
C ARG A 240 11.20 -38.35 1.79
N TRP A 241 10.02 -38.28 2.40
CA TRP A 241 9.40 -37.02 2.74
C TRP A 241 9.74 -36.64 4.18
N LEU A 242 10.27 -35.43 4.37
CA LEU A 242 10.68 -34.91 5.67
C LEU A 242 10.07 -33.52 5.90
N GLU A 243 9.65 -33.28 7.11
CA GLU A 243 9.14 -31.97 7.53
C GLU A 243 10.31 -31.04 7.86
N VAL A 244 10.45 -29.96 7.08
CA VAL A 244 11.55 -29.00 7.13
C VAL A 244 10.99 -27.61 7.39
N ALA A 245 11.75 -26.76 8.11
CA ALA A 245 11.39 -25.35 8.26
C ALA A 245 11.40 -24.64 6.90
N VAL A 246 10.37 -23.87 6.60
CA VAL A 246 10.17 -23.18 5.31
C VAL A 246 11.38 -22.34 4.93
N ALA A 247 12.05 -21.71 5.91
CA ALA A 247 13.24 -20.90 5.70
C ALA A 247 14.46 -21.66 5.14
N HIS A 248 14.48 -22.98 5.24
CA HIS A 248 15.60 -23.82 4.78
C HIS A 248 15.29 -24.55 3.48
N VAL A 249 14.16 -24.31 2.84
CA VAL A 249 13.75 -24.95 1.59
C VAL A 249 14.40 -24.22 0.41
N ALA A 250 15.14 -24.95 -0.42
CA ALA A 250 15.79 -24.40 -1.61
C ALA A 250 14.81 -24.28 -2.80
N ILE A 251 15.08 -23.35 -3.71
CA ILE A 251 14.38 -23.28 -5.00
C ILE A 251 14.61 -24.59 -5.76
N GLY A 252 13.56 -25.10 -6.41
CA GLY A 252 13.57 -26.37 -7.13
C GLY A 252 13.20 -27.60 -6.29
N SER A 253 13.14 -27.47 -4.95
CA SER A 253 12.67 -28.54 -4.06
C SER A 253 11.24 -28.96 -4.36
N LEU A 254 10.93 -30.25 -4.21
CA LEU A 254 9.59 -30.77 -4.35
C LEU A 254 8.91 -30.80 -2.97
N VAL A 255 7.77 -30.11 -2.87
CA VAL A 255 7.02 -29.95 -1.63
C VAL A 255 5.64 -30.60 -1.80
N ARG A 256 5.18 -31.33 -0.77
CA ARG A 256 3.87 -31.96 -0.71
C ARG A 256 2.94 -31.19 0.20
N VAL A 257 1.71 -30.98 -0.23
CA VAL A 257 0.63 -30.35 0.52
C VAL A 257 -0.61 -31.23 0.50
N ARG A 258 -1.09 -31.59 1.68
CA ARG A 258 -2.29 -32.40 1.87
C ARG A 258 -3.54 -31.53 1.93
N PRO A 259 -4.73 -32.15 1.77
CA PRO A 259 -5.99 -31.44 2.00
C PRO A 259 -6.05 -30.79 3.37
N GLY A 260 -6.47 -29.52 3.42
CA GLY A 260 -6.55 -28.69 4.62
C GLY A 260 -5.23 -28.01 5.04
N GLU A 261 -4.10 -28.36 4.43
CA GLU A 261 -2.81 -27.75 4.73
C GLU A 261 -2.63 -26.43 3.95
N ARG A 262 -1.80 -25.55 4.51
CA ARG A 262 -1.41 -24.30 3.86
C ARG A 262 -0.17 -24.51 2.99
N ILE A 263 -0.15 -23.84 1.84
CA ILE A 263 1.02 -23.79 0.95
C ILE A 263 2.07 -22.87 1.59
N GLY A 264 3.30 -23.38 1.77
CA GLY A 264 4.35 -22.65 2.49
C GLY A 264 5.20 -21.74 1.63
N LEU A 265 5.33 -22.04 0.33
CA LEU A 265 6.20 -21.37 -0.63
C LEU A 265 5.51 -21.25 -1.98
N ASP A 266 5.87 -20.24 -2.76
CA ASP A 266 5.42 -20.13 -4.15
C ASP A 266 6.06 -21.24 -4.99
N GLY A 267 5.28 -21.79 -5.92
CA GLY A 267 5.72 -22.90 -6.76
C GLY A 267 4.78 -23.19 -7.92
N GLU A 268 5.11 -24.26 -8.64
CA GLU A 268 4.34 -24.79 -9.77
C GLU A 268 3.96 -26.24 -9.50
N VAL A 269 2.71 -26.60 -9.74
CA VAL A 269 2.20 -27.97 -9.53
C VAL A 269 2.88 -28.92 -10.48
N VAL A 270 3.53 -29.98 -9.94
CA VAL A 270 4.20 -31.04 -10.70
C VAL A 270 3.30 -32.28 -10.78
N ARG A 271 2.53 -32.56 -9.73
CA ARG A 271 1.68 -33.74 -9.64
C ARG A 271 0.45 -33.46 -8.79
N GLY A 272 -0.66 -34.04 -9.16
CA GLY A 272 -1.92 -33.93 -8.45
C GLY A 272 -2.89 -32.95 -9.11
N HIS A 273 -4.07 -32.89 -8.52
CA HIS A 273 -5.17 -32.01 -8.91
C HIS A 273 -5.93 -31.67 -7.65
N SER A 274 -6.23 -30.39 -7.44
CA SER A 274 -6.98 -29.92 -6.27
C SER A 274 -7.64 -28.57 -6.54
N THR A 275 -8.49 -28.16 -5.62
CA THR A 275 -8.97 -26.78 -5.52
C THR A 275 -8.22 -26.07 -4.39
N ILE A 276 -7.77 -24.83 -4.64
CA ILE A 276 -7.03 -24.03 -3.68
C ILE A 276 -7.83 -22.78 -3.34
N ASP A 277 -8.04 -22.56 -2.04
CA ASP A 277 -8.58 -21.30 -1.53
C ASP A 277 -7.48 -20.25 -1.54
N GLN A 278 -7.58 -19.30 -2.47
CA GLN A 278 -6.66 -18.18 -2.65
C GLN A 278 -7.16 -16.90 -2.00
N ALA A 279 -8.32 -16.92 -1.33
CA ALA A 279 -8.90 -15.74 -0.67
C ALA A 279 -7.93 -14.99 0.24
N PRO A 280 -7.02 -15.64 0.98
CA PRO A 280 -6.04 -14.94 1.82
C PRO A 280 -5.11 -13.98 1.06
N ILE A 281 -4.88 -14.23 -0.23
CA ILE A 281 -3.97 -13.43 -1.10
C ILE A 281 -4.74 -12.60 -2.11
N THR A 282 -5.70 -13.20 -2.81
CA THR A 282 -6.44 -12.52 -3.88
C THR A 282 -7.70 -11.81 -3.38
N GLY A 283 -8.23 -12.23 -2.23
CA GLY A 283 -9.50 -11.76 -1.69
C GLY A 283 -10.72 -12.36 -2.37
N GLU A 284 -10.56 -13.29 -3.33
CA GLU A 284 -11.65 -13.99 -3.99
C GLU A 284 -12.12 -15.19 -3.15
N SER A 285 -13.43 -15.28 -2.91
CA SER A 285 -14.00 -16.33 -2.05
C SER A 285 -14.17 -17.70 -2.74
N LEU A 286 -14.07 -17.72 -4.07
CA LEU A 286 -14.23 -18.98 -4.83
C LEU A 286 -12.89 -19.71 -4.93
N PRO A 287 -12.80 -20.97 -4.49
CA PRO A 287 -11.59 -21.77 -4.69
C PRO A 287 -11.27 -21.97 -6.18
N VAL A 288 -9.98 -21.94 -6.50
CA VAL A 288 -9.47 -22.06 -7.87
C VAL A 288 -8.96 -23.49 -8.09
N GLU A 289 -9.41 -24.12 -9.16
CA GLU A 289 -8.90 -25.43 -9.59
C GLU A 289 -7.45 -25.31 -10.06
N LYS A 290 -6.60 -26.26 -9.63
CA LYS A 290 -5.19 -26.33 -9.95
C LYS A 290 -4.80 -27.71 -10.46
N VAL A 291 -4.15 -27.71 -11.62
CA VAL A 291 -3.64 -28.89 -12.29
C VAL A 291 -2.12 -28.78 -12.51
N THR A 292 -1.49 -29.83 -12.99
CA THR A 292 -0.05 -29.82 -13.30
C THR A 292 0.31 -28.67 -14.26
N GLY A 293 1.31 -27.87 -13.90
CA GLY A 293 1.76 -26.67 -14.60
C GLY A 293 1.17 -25.37 -14.07
N ASP A 294 0.20 -25.41 -13.15
CA ASP A 294 -0.38 -24.22 -12.58
C ASP A 294 0.44 -23.65 -11.42
N PRO A 295 0.51 -22.32 -11.28
CA PRO A 295 1.18 -21.68 -10.14
C PRO A 295 0.36 -21.81 -8.86
N VAL A 296 1.07 -21.98 -7.73
CA VAL A 296 0.54 -21.97 -6.38
C VAL A 296 1.31 -20.96 -5.52
N PHE A 297 0.63 -20.34 -4.55
CA PHE A 297 1.15 -19.21 -3.77
C PHE A 297 1.20 -19.52 -2.27
N ALA A 298 2.26 -19.07 -1.61
CA ALA A 298 2.43 -19.19 -0.17
C ALA A 298 1.26 -18.54 0.58
N GLY A 299 0.76 -19.20 1.63
CA GLY A 299 -0.35 -18.71 2.47
C GLY A 299 -1.74 -19.12 2.00
N THR A 300 -1.89 -19.69 0.79
CA THR A 300 -3.15 -20.25 0.29
C THR A 300 -3.43 -21.64 0.91
N ILE A 301 -4.67 -22.10 0.86
CA ILE A 301 -5.11 -23.34 1.53
C ILE A 301 -5.51 -24.37 0.49
N ASN A 302 -4.88 -25.54 0.53
CA ASN A 302 -5.26 -26.69 -0.29
C ASN A 302 -6.52 -27.36 0.26
N GLN A 303 -7.54 -27.63 -0.59
CA GLN A 303 -8.85 -28.10 -0.09
C GLN A 303 -9.07 -29.62 -0.24
N HIS A 304 -8.95 -30.18 -1.43
CA HIS A 304 -9.51 -31.52 -1.71
C HIS A 304 -8.47 -32.59 -2.07
N GLY A 305 -7.52 -32.28 -2.92
CA GLY A 305 -6.51 -33.22 -3.43
C GLY A 305 -5.15 -33.06 -2.76
N GLU A 306 -4.31 -34.09 -2.77
CA GLU A 306 -2.88 -33.97 -2.45
C GLU A 306 -2.17 -33.40 -3.66
N LEU A 307 -1.33 -32.39 -3.45
CA LEU A 307 -0.52 -31.74 -4.48
C LEU A 307 0.96 -31.84 -4.16
N ASP A 308 1.76 -32.20 -5.17
CA ASP A 308 3.21 -32.03 -5.15
C ASP A 308 3.56 -30.85 -6.06
N TYR A 309 4.25 -29.83 -5.53
CA TYR A 309 4.66 -28.64 -6.27
C TYR A 309 6.16 -28.40 -6.16
N ARG A 310 6.74 -27.81 -7.18
CA ARG A 310 8.15 -27.40 -7.24
C ARG A 310 8.28 -25.96 -6.82
N VAL A 311 9.15 -25.69 -5.84
CA VAL A 311 9.40 -24.34 -5.32
C VAL A 311 10.05 -23.46 -6.40
N THR A 312 9.47 -22.28 -6.65
CA THR A 312 9.97 -21.30 -7.63
C THR A 312 10.58 -20.05 -7.00
N ALA A 313 10.23 -19.73 -5.75
CA ALA A 313 10.74 -18.55 -5.07
C ALA A 313 11.17 -18.86 -3.63
N GLN A 314 12.17 -18.12 -3.13
CA GLN A 314 12.53 -18.14 -1.71
C GLN A 314 11.45 -17.49 -0.84
N VAL A 315 11.44 -17.78 0.47
CA VAL A 315 10.49 -17.22 1.43
C VAL A 315 10.42 -15.69 1.35
N SER A 316 11.56 -15.03 1.30
CA SER A 316 11.68 -13.56 1.24
C SER A 316 11.19 -12.94 -0.07
N GLN A 317 11.09 -13.76 -1.13
CA GLN A 317 10.66 -13.36 -2.47
C GLN A 317 9.28 -13.90 -2.83
N SER A 318 8.63 -14.63 -1.91
CA SER A 318 7.27 -15.14 -2.13
C SER A 318 6.26 -14.02 -2.31
N THR A 319 5.16 -14.30 -3.00
CA THR A 319 4.05 -13.37 -3.19
C THR A 319 3.54 -12.82 -1.85
N LEU A 320 3.44 -13.69 -0.83
CA LEU A 320 3.05 -13.25 0.52
C LEU A 320 4.07 -12.30 1.14
N ALA A 321 5.38 -12.57 1.00
CA ALA A 321 6.42 -11.67 1.50
C ALA A 321 6.38 -10.30 0.81
N ARG A 322 6.13 -10.26 -0.50
CA ARG A 322 5.95 -9.01 -1.27
C ARG A 322 4.73 -8.22 -0.80
N ILE A 323 3.61 -8.90 -0.51
CA ILE A 323 2.41 -8.28 0.07
C ILE A 323 2.75 -7.62 1.40
N ILE A 324 3.41 -8.35 2.30
CA ILE A 324 3.82 -7.86 3.61
C ILE A 324 4.73 -6.63 3.46
N HIS A 325 5.76 -6.73 2.61
CA HIS A 325 6.71 -5.64 2.37
C HIS A 325 6.01 -4.39 1.81
N ALA A 326 5.11 -4.54 0.83
CA ALA A 326 4.35 -3.42 0.28
C ALA A 326 3.46 -2.73 1.33
N VAL A 327 2.82 -3.50 2.22
CA VAL A 327 2.02 -2.94 3.33
C VAL A 327 2.90 -2.24 4.36
N GLU A 328 4.11 -2.77 4.63
CA GLU A 328 5.09 -2.13 5.52
C GLU A 328 5.62 -0.82 4.94
N GLU A 329 5.99 -0.80 3.67
CA GLU A 329 6.46 0.39 2.95
C GLU A 329 5.35 1.47 2.89
N ALA A 330 4.10 1.04 2.69
CA ALA A 330 2.94 1.93 2.67
C ALA A 330 2.80 2.77 3.94
N GLN A 331 3.23 2.26 5.07
CA GLN A 331 3.16 2.96 6.34
C GLN A 331 4.27 3.99 6.53
N GLY A 332 5.42 3.83 5.87
CA GLY A 332 6.51 4.80 5.87
C GLY A 332 6.14 6.10 5.14
N SER A 333 5.18 6.07 4.22
CA SER A 333 4.74 7.23 3.46
C SER A 333 3.61 8.00 4.15
N ARG A 334 3.92 9.21 4.66
CA ARG A 334 2.91 10.04 5.34
C ARG A 334 1.85 10.57 4.38
N ALA A 335 0.59 10.28 4.67
CA ALA A 335 -0.58 10.77 3.94
C ALA A 335 -0.71 12.30 3.98
N PRO A 336 -1.32 12.94 2.96
CA PRO A 336 -1.52 14.40 2.93
C PRO A 336 -2.23 14.93 4.17
N THR A 337 -3.28 14.26 4.63
CA THR A 337 -4.02 14.63 5.84
C THR A 337 -3.13 14.55 7.09
N GLN A 338 -2.25 13.55 7.20
CA GLN A 338 -1.32 13.43 8.31
C GLN A 338 -0.31 14.59 8.33
N ARG A 339 0.25 14.94 7.16
CA ARG A 339 1.14 16.11 7.02
C ARG A 339 0.45 17.43 7.39
N PHE A 340 -0.83 17.58 7.03
CA PHE A 340 -1.63 18.73 7.41
C PHE A 340 -1.79 18.82 8.93
N ILE A 341 -2.17 17.72 9.60
CA ILE A 341 -2.35 17.65 11.05
C ILE A 341 -1.05 17.95 11.78
N ASP A 342 0.08 17.43 11.30
CA ASP A 342 1.39 17.71 11.86
C ASP A 342 1.75 19.20 11.80
N ARG A 343 1.48 19.84 10.65
CA ARG A 343 1.70 21.28 10.48
C ARG A 343 0.75 22.10 11.37
N PHE A 344 -0.51 21.71 11.41
CA PHE A 344 -1.52 22.34 12.26
C PHE A 344 -1.11 22.27 13.74
N SER A 345 -0.76 21.09 14.24
CA SER A 345 -0.37 20.89 15.64
C SER A 345 0.87 21.70 16.03
N ARG A 346 1.83 21.88 15.11
CA ARG A 346 3.05 22.66 15.34
C ARG A 346 2.75 24.14 15.60
N ILE A 347 1.71 24.69 15.01
CA ILE A 347 1.29 26.09 15.19
C ILE A 347 0.27 26.19 16.32
N TYR A 348 -0.71 25.30 16.32
CA TYR A 348 -1.84 25.31 17.24
C TYR A 348 -1.41 25.15 18.70
N THR A 349 -0.54 24.18 19.01
CA THR A 349 -0.14 23.90 20.41
C THR A 349 0.56 25.08 21.08
N PRO A 350 1.59 25.74 20.49
CA PRO A 350 2.15 26.95 21.07
C PRO A 350 1.17 28.12 21.16
N ALA A 351 0.27 28.28 20.18
CA ALA A 351 -0.74 29.34 20.21
C ALA A 351 -1.71 29.16 21.39
N VAL A 352 -2.13 27.93 21.64
CA VAL A 352 -3.00 27.60 22.79
C VAL A 352 -2.28 27.83 24.11
N VAL A 353 -1.02 27.44 24.25
CA VAL A 353 -0.24 27.71 25.47
C VAL A 353 -0.16 29.19 25.73
N LEU A 354 0.15 29.99 24.70
CA LEU A 354 0.18 31.45 24.82
C LEU A 354 -1.18 32.03 25.21
N PHE A 355 -2.26 31.54 24.58
CA PHE A 355 -3.63 31.94 24.89
C PHE A 355 -4.03 31.56 26.33
N SER A 356 -3.64 30.37 26.80
CA SER A 356 -3.86 29.91 28.17
C SER A 356 -3.15 30.81 29.17
N VAL A 357 -1.89 31.19 28.92
CA VAL A 357 -1.14 32.16 29.75
C VAL A 357 -1.83 33.53 29.74
N ALA A 358 -2.31 33.97 28.60
CA ALA A 358 -3.06 35.23 28.51
C ALA A 358 -4.37 35.21 29.33
N VAL A 359 -5.12 34.08 29.30
CA VAL A 359 -6.33 33.86 30.11
C VAL A 359 -6.00 33.84 31.61
N ALA A 360 -4.87 33.33 32.01
CA ALA A 360 -4.42 33.33 33.41
C ALA A 360 -4.10 34.74 33.94
N ILE A 361 -3.57 35.64 33.07
CA ILE A 361 -2.96 36.90 33.52
C ILE A 361 -3.84 38.09 33.20
N VAL A 362 -4.41 38.19 31.99
CA VAL A 362 -5.07 39.41 31.51
C VAL A 362 -6.37 39.75 32.28
N PRO A 363 -7.30 38.80 32.52
CA PRO A 363 -8.56 39.13 33.22
C PRO A 363 -8.34 39.53 34.69
N PRO A 364 -7.48 38.86 35.50
CA PRO A 364 -7.20 39.32 36.86
C PRO A 364 -6.62 40.75 36.90
N LEU A 365 -5.76 41.10 35.94
CA LEU A 365 -5.13 42.41 35.87
C LEU A 365 -6.06 43.52 35.39
N LEU A 366 -6.96 43.25 34.43
CA LEU A 366 -7.79 44.26 33.79
C LEU A 366 -9.19 44.32 34.37
N ALA A 367 -9.78 43.20 34.81
CA ALA A 367 -11.15 43.10 35.29
C ALA A 367 -11.27 42.85 36.79
N GLY A 368 -10.18 42.82 37.55
CA GLY A 368 -10.19 42.62 39.03
C GLY A 368 -10.62 41.20 39.44
N GLY A 369 -10.51 40.20 38.58
CA GLY A 369 -10.86 38.79 38.85
C GLY A 369 -9.93 38.14 39.87
N GLN A 370 -10.41 37.07 40.53
CA GLN A 370 -9.58 36.28 41.44
C GLN A 370 -8.54 35.47 40.65
N TRP A 371 -7.27 35.56 41.07
CA TRP A 371 -6.16 34.90 40.36
C TRP A 371 -6.31 33.39 40.27
N PHE A 372 -6.82 32.75 41.33
CA PHE A 372 -6.96 31.29 41.39
C PHE A 372 -8.01 30.79 40.36
N ASP A 373 -9.15 31.49 40.23
CA ASP A 373 -10.19 31.11 39.28
C ASP A 373 -9.71 31.17 37.83
N TRP A 374 -8.99 32.24 37.48
CA TRP A 374 -8.47 32.39 36.12
C TRP A 374 -7.28 31.47 35.82
N LEU A 375 -6.46 31.19 36.83
CA LEU A 375 -5.38 30.18 36.69
C LEU A 375 -5.99 28.80 36.50
N TYR A 376 -7.03 28.42 37.27
CA TYR A 376 -7.76 27.18 37.10
C TYR A 376 -8.37 27.08 35.67
N ARG A 377 -9.07 28.11 35.19
CA ARG A 377 -9.61 28.14 33.82
C ARG A 377 -8.53 28.01 32.76
N ALA A 378 -7.37 28.59 32.97
CA ALA A 378 -6.23 28.47 32.07
C ALA A 378 -5.68 27.05 32.02
N LEU A 379 -5.63 26.35 33.17
CA LEU A 379 -5.21 24.95 33.24
C LEU A 379 -6.22 24.01 32.57
N VAL A 380 -7.55 24.25 32.78
CA VAL A 380 -8.61 23.52 32.07
C VAL A 380 -8.52 23.73 30.58
N LEU A 381 -8.28 24.97 30.13
CA LEU A 381 -8.10 25.32 28.71
C LEU A 381 -6.90 24.59 28.09
N LEU A 382 -5.81 24.48 28.85
CA LEU A 382 -4.62 23.75 28.39
C LEU A 382 -4.91 22.27 28.11
N VAL A 383 -5.73 21.66 28.96
CA VAL A 383 -6.19 20.26 28.80
C VAL A 383 -7.13 20.11 27.63
N VAL A 384 -8.19 20.94 27.54
CA VAL A 384 -9.20 20.89 26.44
C VAL A 384 -8.56 21.04 25.07
N ALA A 385 -7.56 21.90 25.00
CA ALA A 385 -7.00 22.32 23.72
C ALA A 385 -6.00 21.31 23.13
N CYS A 386 -5.68 20.20 23.81
CA CYS A 386 -4.82 19.17 23.24
C CYS A 386 -5.43 18.52 21.99
N PRO A 387 -4.77 18.50 20.82
CA PRO A 387 -5.35 17.93 19.60
C PRO A 387 -5.23 16.38 19.52
N CYS A 388 -5.41 15.67 20.64
CA CYS A 388 -5.13 14.23 20.81
C CYS A 388 -5.93 13.37 19.83
N ALA A 389 -7.26 13.52 19.84
CA ALA A 389 -8.16 12.77 18.96
C ALA A 389 -7.83 12.96 17.47
N LEU A 390 -7.36 14.15 17.09
CA LEU A 390 -7.01 14.46 15.71
C LEU A 390 -5.74 13.74 15.27
N ILE A 391 -4.72 13.71 16.13
CA ILE A 391 -3.42 13.09 15.85
C ILE A 391 -3.57 11.57 15.71
N ILE A 392 -4.41 10.93 16.54
CA ILE A 392 -4.59 9.47 16.58
C ILE A 392 -5.51 8.98 15.46
N SER A 393 -6.56 9.73 15.16
CA SER A 393 -7.59 9.35 14.19
C SER A 393 -7.03 9.03 12.81
N THR A 394 -6.05 9.81 12.33
CA THR A 394 -5.55 9.70 10.96
C THR A 394 -4.77 8.41 10.72
N PRO A 395 -3.72 8.06 11.52
CA PRO A 395 -3.01 6.79 11.33
C PRO A 395 -3.94 5.58 11.44
N VAL A 396 -4.85 5.56 12.43
CA VAL A 396 -5.80 4.45 12.62
C VAL A 396 -6.69 4.27 11.39
N THR A 397 -7.21 5.35 10.83
CA THR A 397 -8.10 5.30 9.67
C THR A 397 -7.35 4.86 8.42
N ILE A 398 -6.14 5.40 8.17
CA ILE A 398 -5.30 5.03 7.01
C ILE A 398 -4.88 3.57 7.09
N VAL A 399 -4.36 3.11 8.25
CA VAL A 399 -3.94 1.71 8.45
C VAL A 399 -5.14 0.76 8.28
N SER A 400 -6.32 1.14 8.78
CA SER A 400 -7.55 0.36 8.55
C SER A 400 -7.91 0.26 7.07
N GLY A 401 -7.80 1.36 6.33
CA GLY A 401 -8.03 1.39 4.88
C GLY A 401 -7.04 0.53 4.11
N LEU A 402 -5.74 0.61 4.43
CA LEU A 402 -4.69 -0.22 3.83
C LEU A 402 -4.91 -1.70 4.12
N ALA A 403 -5.29 -2.05 5.35
CA ALA A 403 -5.59 -3.43 5.74
C ALA A 403 -6.79 -4.01 4.96
N VAL A 404 -7.84 -3.21 4.73
CA VAL A 404 -8.99 -3.62 3.91
C VAL A 404 -8.59 -3.80 2.44
N ALA A 405 -7.77 -2.89 1.89
CA ALA A 405 -7.25 -3.00 0.54
C ALA A 405 -6.46 -4.30 0.36
N ALA A 406 -5.50 -4.58 1.26
CA ALA A 406 -4.67 -5.77 1.21
C ALA A 406 -5.51 -7.07 1.27
N ARG A 407 -6.52 -7.14 2.16
CA ARG A 407 -7.46 -8.29 2.23
C ARG A 407 -8.27 -8.50 0.95
N ARG A 408 -8.42 -7.48 0.12
CA ARG A 408 -9.09 -7.54 -1.18
C ARG A 408 -8.13 -7.75 -2.34
N GLY A 409 -6.87 -8.10 -2.06
CA GLY A 409 -5.83 -8.26 -3.08
C GLY A 409 -5.43 -6.96 -3.77
N ILE A 410 -5.61 -5.81 -3.12
CA ILE A 410 -5.19 -4.49 -3.61
C ILE A 410 -4.03 -4.01 -2.72
N LEU A 411 -2.82 -4.06 -3.23
CA LEU A 411 -1.63 -3.59 -2.52
C LEU A 411 -1.39 -2.12 -2.84
N ILE A 412 -1.33 -1.28 -1.81
CA ILE A 412 -1.14 0.16 -1.94
C ILE A 412 0.17 0.54 -1.28
N LYS A 413 1.10 1.14 -2.00
CA LYS A 413 2.43 1.54 -1.49
C LYS A 413 2.45 2.81 -0.64
N GLY A 414 1.30 3.31 -0.23
CA GLY A 414 1.28 4.48 0.65
C GLY A 414 -0.09 5.05 0.96
N GLY A 415 -0.23 5.62 2.16
CA GLY A 415 -1.43 6.36 2.54
C GLY A 415 -1.72 7.56 1.63
N VAL A 416 -0.69 8.08 0.95
CA VAL A 416 -0.83 9.14 -0.07
C VAL A 416 -1.72 8.69 -1.21
N TYR A 417 -1.50 7.49 -1.74
CA TYR A 417 -2.26 6.93 -2.86
C TYR A 417 -3.67 6.55 -2.44
N LEU A 418 -3.83 6.02 -1.22
CA LEU A 418 -5.15 5.74 -0.66
C LEU A 418 -6.00 7.01 -0.51
N GLU A 419 -5.42 8.15 -0.09
CA GLU A 419 -6.17 9.42 -0.02
C GLU A 419 -6.43 10.04 -1.40
N ASN A 420 -5.45 9.97 -2.32
CA ASN A 420 -5.56 10.60 -3.64
C ASN A 420 -6.40 9.80 -4.64
N GLY A 421 -6.58 8.50 -4.45
CA GLY A 421 -7.36 7.64 -5.33
C GLY A 421 -8.77 8.15 -5.62
N ARG A 422 -9.41 8.84 -4.65
CA ARG A 422 -10.72 9.49 -4.80
C ARG A 422 -10.76 10.60 -5.86
N LYS A 423 -9.58 11.17 -6.18
CA LYS A 423 -9.44 12.31 -7.10
C LYS A 423 -9.25 11.88 -8.56
N ILE A 424 -9.05 10.58 -8.83
CA ILE A 424 -8.87 10.09 -10.18
C ILE A 424 -10.05 10.51 -11.04
N THR A 425 -9.74 11.25 -12.12
CA THR A 425 -10.71 11.74 -13.11
C THR A 425 -10.55 11.04 -14.45
N HIS A 426 -9.34 10.59 -14.78
CA HIS A 426 -9.02 9.88 -16.00
C HIS A 426 -8.21 8.64 -15.67
N LEU A 427 -8.51 7.53 -16.34
CA LEU A 427 -7.77 6.29 -16.23
C LEU A 427 -7.30 5.86 -17.61
N ALA A 428 -6.00 5.83 -17.81
CA ALA A 428 -5.38 5.23 -18.96
C ALA A 428 -5.15 3.74 -18.70
N LEU A 429 -5.46 2.90 -19.68
CA LEU A 429 -5.40 1.46 -19.59
C LEU A 429 -4.55 0.92 -20.74
N ASP A 430 -3.56 0.09 -20.45
CA ASP A 430 -2.96 -0.73 -21.48
C ASP A 430 -3.97 -1.77 -21.97
N LYS A 431 -3.76 -2.31 -23.18
CA LYS A 431 -4.61 -3.36 -23.74
C LYS A 431 -4.19 -4.74 -23.21
N THR A 432 -2.94 -5.11 -23.50
CA THR A 432 -2.45 -6.48 -23.34
C THR A 432 -2.20 -6.80 -21.87
N GLY A 433 -2.70 -7.96 -21.39
CA GLY A 433 -2.56 -8.31 -19.98
C GLY A 433 -3.41 -7.49 -19.00
N THR A 434 -3.99 -6.37 -19.45
CA THR A 434 -4.84 -5.47 -18.66
C THR A 434 -6.31 -5.66 -19.01
N ILE A 435 -6.75 -5.15 -20.18
CA ILE A 435 -8.12 -5.31 -20.67
C ILE A 435 -8.33 -6.72 -21.21
N THR A 436 -7.27 -7.32 -21.76
CA THR A 436 -7.23 -8.67 -22.30
C THR A 436 -6.44 -9.60 -21.37
N CYS A 437 -6.54 -10.92 -21.60
CA CYS A 437 -5.88 -11.93 -20.79
C CYS A 437 -4.35 -11.98 -20.97
N GLY A 438 -3.80 -11.31 -22.01
CA GLY A 438 -2.37 -11.38 -22.36
C GLY A 438 -1.95 -12.75 -22.94
N LYS A 439 -2.90 -13.62 -23.21
CA LYS A 439 -2.69 -14.96 -23.76
C LYS A 439 -3.42 -15.06 -25.11
N PRO A 440 -2.74 -14.77 -26.23
CA PRO A 440 -3.34 -14.92 -27.56
C PRO A 440 -3.85 -16.34 -27.78
N VAL A 441 -5.01 -16.45 -28.40
CA VAL A 441 -5.65 -17.72 -28.79
C VAL A 441 -5.97 -17.67 -30.25
N GLN A 442 -5.79 -18.79 -30.98
CA GLN A 442 -6.26 -18.90 -32.34
C GLN A 442 -7.80 -18.99 -32.34
N THR A 443 -8.46 -18.00 -32.94
CA THR A 443 -9.93 -17.93 -33.01
C THR A 443 -10.49 -18.37 -34.35
N ASP A 444 -9.73 -18.21 -35.43
CA ASP A 444 -10.17 -18.51 -36.77
C ASP A 444 -9.11 -19.32 -37.55
N PHE A 445 -9.61 -20.18 -38.42
CA PHE A 445 -8.81 -20.87 -39.42
C PHE A 445 -9.58 -20.93 -40.71
N LEU A 446 -9.01 -20.42 -41.79
CA LEU A 446 -9.59 -20.42 -43.13
C LEU A 446 -8.59 -21.03 -44.11
N ALA A 447 -8.86 -22.22 -44.60
CA ALA A 447 -8.11 -22.83 -45.70
C ALA A 447 -8.53 -22.18 -47.03
N LEU A 448 -7.58 -21.72 -47.82
CA LEU A 448 -7.81 -21.04 -49.10
C LEU A 448 -7.52 -21.95 -50.31
N ALA A 449 -6.78 -23.04 -50.11
CA ALA A 449 -6.45 -23.98 -51.15
C ALA A 449 -7.29 -25.27 -51.06
N ASP A 450 -7.89 -25.70 -52.16
CA ASP A 450 -8.70 -26.92 -52.20
C ASP A 450 -7.89 -28.16 -51.76
N GLY A 451 -8.48 -28.97 -50.86
CA GLY A 451 -7.93 -30.24 -50.41
C GLY A 451 -6.78 -30.16 -49.39
N SER A 452 -6.44 -28.96 -48.87
CA SER A 452 -5.27 -28.76 -48.02
C SER A 452 -5.56 -28.44 -46.56
N TYR A 453 -6.76 -28.70 -46.04
CA TYR A 453 -7.17 -28.33 -44.69
C TYR A 453 -6.24 -28.88 -43.60
N GLU A 454 -6.05 -30.21 -43.55
CA GLU A 454 -5.22 -30.85 -42.55
C GLU A 454 -3.71 -30.59 -42.81
N THR A 455 -3.24 -30.65 -44.04
CA THR A 455 -1.86 -30.36 -44.39
C THR A 455 -1.44 -28.94 -44.08
N SER A 456 -2.31 -27.95 -44.34
CA SER A 456 -2.05 -26.55 -44.02
C SER A 456 -1.99 -26.32 -42.49
N ARG A 457 -2.90 -26.96 -41.74
CA ARG A 457 -2.85 -26.89 -40.26
C ARG A 457 -1.59 -27.51 -39.71
N SER A 458 -1.22 -28.71 -40.15
CA SER A 458 -0.03 -29.37 -39.69
C SER A 458 1.23 -28.61 -40.06
N ALA A 459 1.33 -28.03 -41.25
CA ALA A 459 2.47 -27.21 -41.66
C ALA A 459 2.58 -25.93 -40.81
N ALA A 460 1.46 -25.22 -40.63
CA ALA A 460 1.45 -24.03 -39.76
C ALA A 460 1.81 -24.35 -38.29
N ALA A 461 1.22 -25.44 -37.75
CA ALA A 461 1.50 -25.89 -36.39
C ALA A 461 2.97 -26.25 -36.18
N SER A 462 3.58 -26.93 -37.17
CA SER A 462 4.96 -27.34 -37.17
C SER A 462 5.93 -26.15 -37.16
N LEU A 463 5.69 -25.15 -38.00
CA LEU A 463 6.45 -23.89 -38.00
C LEU A 463 6.23 -23.10 -36.69
N ALA A 464 4.98 -22.99 -36.26
CA ALA A 464 4.59 -22.25 -35.07
C ALA A 464 5.20 -22.85 -33.79
N HIS A 465 5.29 -24.19 -33.70
CA HIS A 465 5.89 -24.89 -32.56
C HIS A 465 7.36 -24.56 -32.33
N ARG A 466 8.10 -24.17 -33.37
CA ARG A 466 9.52 -23.77 -33.29
C ARG A 466 9.76 -22.29 -33.00
N SER A 467 8.68 -21.51 -32.85
CA SER A 467 8.74 -20.05 -32.64
C SER A 467 8.35 -19.68 -31.21
N ASP A 468 9.14 -18.81 -30.59
CA ASP A 468 8.83 -18.25 -29.25
C ASP A 468 7.84 -17.09 -29.32
N HIS A 469 7.42 -16.66 -30.52
CA HIS A 469 6.51 -15.53 -30.67
C HIS A 469 5.12 -15.87 -30.16
N PRO A 470 4.47 -15.01 -29.32
CA PRO A 470 3.17 -15.30 -28.68
C PRO A 470 2.06 -15.71 -29.66
N VAL A 471 2.02 -15.09 -30.84
CA VAL A 471 1.05 -15.39 -31.90
C VAL A 471 1.29 -16.80 -32.50
N SER A 472 2.54 -17.18 -32.71
CA SER A 472 2.90 -18.53 -33.17
C SER A 472 2.56 -19.57 -32.11
N GLN A 473 2.88 -19.28 -30.84
CA GLN A 473 2.57 -20.15 -29.71
C GLN A 473 1.04 -20.40 -29.55
N ALA A 474 0.21 -19.40 -29.90
CA ALA A 474 -1.24 -19.55 -29.91
C ALA A 474 -1.71 -20.59 -30.95
N ILE A 475 -1.13 -20.55 -32.16
CA ILE A 475 -1.42 -21.52 -33.21
C ILE A 475 -0.94 -22.93 -32.82
N ALA A 476 0.27 -23.01 -32.24
CA ALA A 476 0.85 -24.29 -31.80
C ALA A 476 0.02 -24.93 -30.66
N ARG A 477 -0.44 -24.15 -29.69
CA ARG A 477 -1.30 -24.63 -28.59
C ARG A 477 -2.64 -25.16 -29.09
N THR A 478 -3.33 -24.39 -29.90
CA THR A 478 -4.60 -24.83 -30.48
C THR A 478 -4.45 -26.10 -31.33
N ALA A 479 -3.32 -26.23 -32.04
CA ALA A 479 -3.01 -27.44 -32.78
C ALA A 479 -2.78 -28.65 -31.87
N ALA A 480 -2.09 -28.46 -30.75
CA ALA A 480 -1.86 -29.51 -29.74
C ALA A 480 -3.17 -29.97 -29.07
N GLU A 481 -4.03 -29.02 -28.66
CA GLU A 481 -5.36 -29.31 -28.09
C GLU A 481 -6.24 -30.13 -29.05
N GLN A 482 -6.10 -29.89 -30.35
CA GLN A 482 -6.84 -30.60 -31.39
C GLN A 482 -6.10 -31.84 -31.95
N SER A 483 -5.00 -32.23 -31.29
CA SER A 483 -4.16 -33.40 -31.65
C SER A 483 -3.69 -33.39 -33.13
N VAL A 484 -3.35 -32.21 -33.66
CA VAL A 484 -2.85 -32.05 -35.03
C VAL A 484 -1.43 -32.64 -35.12
N ALA A 485 -1.19 -33.46 -36.09
CA ALA A 485 0.11 -34.07 -36.34
C ALA A 485 1.14 -32.99 -36.75
N LEU A 486 2.34 -33.05 -36.11
CA LEU A 486 3.44 -32.15 -36.47
C LEU A 486 4.38 -32.84 -37.43
N TYR A 487 4.90 -32.09 -38.40
CA TYR A 487 5.93 -32.52 -39.35
C TYR A 487 7.32 -32.08 -38.87
N GLU A 488 8.35 -32.74 -39.34
CA GLU A 488 9.69 -32.30 -39.14
C GLU A 488 10.01 -31.07 -39.98
N VAL A 489 10.51 -29.99 -39.34
CA VAL A 489 10.84 -28.74 -40.03
C VAL A 489 12.34 -28.62 -40.18
N GLU A 490 12.79 -28.50 -41.42
CA GLU A 490 14.20 -28.25 -41.77
C GLU A 490 14.38 -26.75 -42.10
N ASN A 491 15.64 -26.27 -41.98
CA ASN A 491 16.03 -24.91 -42.34
C ASN A 491 15.09 -23.81 -41.73
N PHE A 492 14.71 -24.01 -40.46
CA PHE A 492 13.88 -23.04 -39.75
C PHE A 492 14.59 -21.71 -39.59
N GLU A 493 13.94 -20.63 -39.91
CA GLU A 493 14.45 -19.27 -39.77
C GLU A 493 13.34 -18.30 -39.29
N ALA A 494 13.66 -17.52 -38.27
CA ALA A 494 12.81 -16.41 -37.85
C ALA A 494 13.10 -15.18 -38.68
N LEU A 495 12.05 -14.56 -39.24
CA LEU A 495 12.11 -13.33 -40.02
C LEU A 495 11.68 -12.15 -39.15
N PRO A 496 12.60 -11.33 -38.62
CA PRO A 496 12.25 -10.26 -37.69
C PRO A 496 11.18 -9.32 -38.23
N GLY A 497 10.07 -9.17 -37.44
CA GLY A 497 8.93 -8.32 -37.79
C GLY A 497 8.05 -8.82 -38.94
N ARG A 498 8.25 -10.04 -39.46
CA ARG A 498 7.51 -10.61 -40.60
C ARG A 498 6.88 -11.96 -40.30
N GLY A 499 7.59 -12.85 -39.58
CA GLY A 499 7.12 -14.20 -39.29
C GLY A 499 8.23 -15.21 -39.21
N VAL A 500 7.96 -16.46 -39.63
CA VAL A 500 8.91 -17.57 -39.67
C VAL A 500 8.84 -18.31 -41.00
N ARG A 501 9.90 -18.98 -41.38
CA ARG A 501 9.97 -19.88 -42.56
C ARG A 501 10.70 -21.17 -42.22
N GLY A 502 10.40 -22.21 -43.01
CA GLY A 502 11.05 -23.51 -42.92
C GLY A 502 10.65 -24.44 -44.03
N SER A 503 11.35 -25.54 -44.17
CA SER A 503 11.04 -26.56 -45.19
C SER A 503 10.45 -27.82 -44.54
N ILE A 504 9.37 -28.34 -45.11
CA ILE A 504 8.71 -29.58 -44.69
C ILE A 504 8.64 -30.48 -45.93
N ASP A 505 9.19 -31.68 -45.90
CA ASP A 505 9.25 -32.62 -47.00
C ASP A 505 9.79 -31.97 -48.30
N GLY A 506 10.84 -31.16 -48.20
CA GLY A 506 11.49 -30.46 -49.28
C GLY A 506 10.71 -29.28 -49.87
N ARG A 507 9.53 -28.93 -49.34
CA ARG A 507 8.74 -27.72 -49.71
C ARG A 507 8.95 -26.61 -48.69
N ARG A 508 9.13 -25.40 -49.18
CA ARG A 508 9.31 -24.26 -48.32
C ARG A 508 7.93 -23.66 -47.95
N TYR A 509 7.74 -23.46 -46.64
CA TYR A 509 6.56 -22.79 -46.08
C TYR A 509 6.97 -21.55 -45.31
N GLN A 510 6.05 -20.59 -45.26
CA GLN A 510 6.21 -19.34 -44.53
C GLN A 510 4.95 -19.06 -43.74
N LEU A 511 5.11 -18.69 -42.49
CA LEU A 511 4.02 -18.33 -41.60
C LEU A 511 4.30 -16.90 -41.07
N GLY A 512 3.51 -15.92 -41.48
CA GLY A 512 3.80 -14.52 -41.13
C GLY A 512 2.63 -13.56 -41.32
N ASN A 513 2.95 -12.27 -41.19
CA ASN A 513 1.98 -11.18 -41.25
C ASN A 513 1.77 -10.62 -42.67
N GLN A 514 0.92 -9.59 -42.79
CA GLN A 514 0.60 -8.94 -44.08
C GLN A 514 1.83 -8.31 -44.77
N ARG A 515 2.89 -7.89 -44.00
CA ARG A 515 4.14 -7.39 -44.61
C ARG A 515 4.88 -8.48 -45.37
N LEU A 516 4.93 -9.69 -44.81
CA LEU A 516 5.50 -10.85 -45.53
C LEU A 516 4.73 -11.17 -46.79
N LEU A 517 3.39 -11.10 -46.74
CA LEU A 517 2.54 -11.30 -47.89
C LEU A 517 2.82 -10.30 -49.04
N ALA A 518 2.97 -9.02 -48.67
CA ALA A 518 3.27 -7.96 -49.65
C ALA A 518 4.65 -8.17 -50.33
N GLU A 519 5.65 -8.58 -49.57
CA GLU A 519 7.01 -8.91 -50.07
C GLU A 519 6.99 -10.10 -51.05
N LEU A 520 6.13 -11.07 -50.80
CA LEU A 520 5.97 -12.25 -51.66
C LEU A 520 5.14 -12.00 -52.92
N GLY A 521 4.47 -10.86 -52.98
CA GLY A 521 3.64 -10.51 -54.14
C GLY A 521 2.33 -11.29 -54.27
N PHE A 522 1.84 -11.91 -53.22
CA PHE A 522 0.63 -12.74 -53.22
C PHE A 522 -0.63 -11.95 -52.87
N GLY A 523 -0.60 -10.61 -52.87
CA GLY A 523 -1.77 -9.76 -52.64
C GLY A 523 -2.86 -9.94 -53.67
N SER A 524 -4.10 -10.15 -53.21
CA SER A 524 -5.29 -10.09 -54.04
C SER A 524 -6.38 -9.29 -53.32
N PRO A 525 -7.26 -8.56 -54.05
CA PRO A 525 -8.31 -7.77 -53.39
C PRO A 525 -9.25 -8.60 -52.49
N ALA A 526 -9.48 -9.85 -52.84
CA ALA A 526 -10.31 -10.77 -52.04
C ALA A 526 -9.61 -11.16 -50.72
N LEU A 527 -8.29 -11.41 -50.77
CA LEU A 527 -7.47 -11.74 -49.60
C LEU A 527 -7.34 -10.53 -48.69
N GLU A 528 -7.05 -9.36 -49.24
CA GLU A 528 -6.96 -8.09 -48.50
C GLU A 528 -8.29 -7.77 -47.80
N GLY A 529 -9.43 -7.98 -48.47
CA GLY A 529 -10.73 -7.81 -47.83
C GLY A 529 -10.97 -8.75 -46.64
N THR A 530 -10.48 -10.00 -46.72
CA THR A 530 -10.59 -10.97 -45.60
C THR A 530 -9.66 -10.61 -44.45
N LEU A 531 -8.43 -10.16 -44.74
CA LEU A 531 -7.48 -9.67 -43.73
C LEU A 531 -8.05 -8.45 -43.02
N ASP A 532 -8.54 -7.46 -43.77
CA ASP A 532 -9.21 -6.27 -43.21
C ASP A 532 -10.40 -6.64 -42.31
N GLN A 533 -11.18 -7.66 -42.70
CA GLN A 533 -12.29 -8.11 -41.88
C GLN A 533 -11.83 -8.72 -40.53
N LEU A 534 -10.80 -9.54 -40.55
CA LEU A 534 -10.21 -10.08 -39.29
C LEU A 534 -9.66 -8.95 -38.42
N GLU A 535 -8.95 -8.00 -39.01
CA GLU A 535 -8.39 -6.85 -38.29
C GLU A 535 -9.48 -5.94 -37.73
N ARG A 536 -10.56 -5.69 -38.45
CA ARG A 536 -11.74 -4.95 -37.93
C ARG A 536 -12.45 -5.65 -36.78
N GLN A 537 -12.28 -6.98 -36.64
CA GLN A 537 -12.76 -7.74 -35.51
C GLN A 537 -11.77 -7.73 -34.32
N GLY A 538 -10.66 -7.00 -34.42
CA GLY A 538 -9.64 -6.94 -33.37
C GLY A 538 -8.67 -8.14 -33.33
N LYS A 539 -8.61 -8.91 -34.42
CA LYS A 539 -7.77 -10.12 -34.55
C LYS A 539 -6.48 -9.83 -35.31
N THR A 540 -5.41 -10.49 -34.93
CA THR A 540 -4.17 -10.49 -35.70
C THR A 540 -4.25 -11.58 -36.77
N ALA A 541 -4.15 -11.19 -38.03
CA ALA A 541 -4.17 -12.12 -39.15
C ALA A 541 -2.75 -12.69 -39.36
N VAL A 542 -2.65 -14.02 -39.40
CA VAL A 542 -1.43 -14.76 -39.72
C VAL A 542 -1.67 -15.61 -40.94
N ILE A 543 -0.72 -15.59 -41.86
CA ILE A 543 -0.83 -16.15 -43.20
C ILE A 543 0.14 -17.29 -43.36
N LEU A 544 -0.33 -18.46 -43.77
CA LEU A 544 0.53 -19.56 -44.23
C LEU A 544 0.58 -19.50 -45.76
N SER A 545 1.79 -19.50 -46.32
CA SER A 545 2.04 -19.60 -47.75
C SER A 545 3.13 -20.64 -48.06
N ASP A 546 3.07 -21.18 -49.26
CA ASP A 546 4.22 -21.87 -49.91
C ASP A 546 4.96 -20.91 -50.86
N GLU A 547 5.79 -21.43 -51.75
CA GLU A 547 6.54 -20.63 -52.72
C GLU A 547 5.66 -20.04 -53.84
N HIS A 548 4.42 -20.47 -53.95
CA HIS A 548 3.59 -20.18 -55.09
C HIS A 548 2.25 -19.48 -54.76
N ARG A 549 1.74 -19.70 -53.54
CA ARG A 549 0.40 -19.20 -53.14
C ARG A 549 0.18 -19.15 -51.64
N VAL A 550 -0.85 -18.45 -51.25
CA VAL A 550 -1.39 -18.49 -49.88
C VAL A 550 -2.23 -19.77 -49.71
N LEU A 551 -1.96 -20.51 -48.64
CA LEU A 551 -2.59 -21.78 -48.31
C LEU A 551 -3.71 -21.62 -47.27
N ALA A 552 -3.46 -20.81 -46.23
CA ALA A 552 -4.42 -20.61 -45.15
C ALA A 552 -4.22 -19.29 -44.44
N LEU A 553 -5.28 -18.84 -43.78
CA LEU A 553 -5.32 -17.70 -42.86
C LEU A 553 -5.65 -18.18 -41.44
N PHE A 554 -5.02 -17.59 -40.47
CA PHE A 554 -5.29 -17.79 -39.06
C PHE A 554 -5.64 -16.45 -38.42
N GLY A 555 -6.75 -16.38 -37.68
CA GLY A 555 -7.07 -15.26 -36.81
C GLY A 555 -6.59 -15.58 -35.41
N VAL A 556 -5.77 -14.72 -34.84
CA VAL A 556 -5.33 -14.83 -33.47
C VAL A 556 -5.77 -13.61 -32.72
N ALA A 557 -6.46 -13.79 -31.61
CA ALA A 557 -6.93 -12.69 -30.78
C ALA A 557 -6.49 -12.89 -29.32
N ASP A 558 -6.15 -11.80 -28.69
CA ASP A 558 -6.02 -11.77 -27.25
C ASP A 558 -7.42 -11.55 -26.65
N THR A 559 -7.91 -12.53 -25.92
CA THR A 559 -9.29 -12.54 -25.43
C THR A 559 -9.53 -11.47 -24.38
N LEU A 560 -10.67 -10.80 -24.46
CA LEU A 560 -11.09 -9.85 -23.42
C LEU A 560 -11.35 -10.58 -22.12
N ARG A 561 -10.93 -9.98 -21.01
CA ARG A 561 -11.32 -10.46 -19.69
C ARG A 561 -12.82 -10.23 -19.48
N GLU A 562 -13.53 -11.20 -18.94
CA GLU A 562 -14.98 -11.11 -18.69
C GLU A 562 -15.31 -9.92 -17.76
N THR A 563 -14.41 -9.58 -16.87
CA THR A 563 -14.57 -8.50 -15.89
C THR A 563 -14.33 -7.10 -16.45
N SER A 564 -13.68 -6.97 -17.63
CA SER A 564 -13.27 -5.67 -18.20
C SER A 564 -14.43 -4.73 -18.45
N LYS A 565 -15.50 -5.22 -19.08
CA LYS A 565 -16.67 -4.39 -19.36
C LYS A 565 -17.32 -3.87 -18.08
N THR A 566 -17.54 -4.77 -17.12
CA THR A 566 -18.13 -4.39 -15.80
C THR A 566 -17.26 -3.36 -15.08
N ALA A 567 -15.93 -3.52 -15.13
CA ALA A 567 -15.01 -2.57 -14.53
C ALA A 567 -15.09 -1.18 -15.16
N ILE A 568 -15.20 -1.10 -16.50
CA ILE A 568 -15.34 0.18 -17.21
C ILE A 568 -16.69 0.84 -16.88
N ASP A 569 -17.79 0.07 -16.87
CA ASP A 569 -19.10 0.59 -16.49
C ASP A 569 -19.11 1.16 -15.07
N GLU A 570 -18.45 0.48 -14.11
CA GLU A 570 -18.29 0.96 -12.74
C GLU A 570 -17.41 2.21 -12.64
N LEU A 571 -16.34 2.32 -13.44
CA LEU A 571 -15.50 3.52 -13.50
C LEU A 571 -16.29 4.72 -14.01
N HIS A 572 -17.10 4.54 -15.07
CA HIS A 572 -18.00 5.58 -15.57
C HIS A 572 -19.03 6.01 -14.53
N ALA A 573 -19.61 5.05 -13.79
CA ALA A 573 -20.52 5.35 -12.67
C ALA A 573 -19.85 6.18 -11.55
N LEU A 574 -18.53 6.07 -11.40
CA LEU A 574 -17.74 6.87 -10.50
C LEU A 574 -17.32 8.24 -11.07
N GLY A 575 -17.64 8.52 -12.35
CA GLY A 575 -17.28 9.74 -13.06
C GLY A 575 -15.85 9.76 -13.59
N VAL A 576 -15.21 8.58 -13.76
CA VAL A 576 -13.87 8.43 -14.30
C VAL A 576 -13.94 8.22 -15.81
N LYS A 577 -13.22 9.03 -16.58
CA LYS A 577 -13.09 8.86 -18.05
C LYS A 577 -11.98 7.87 -18.34
N THR A 578 -12.17 7.04 -19.35
CA THR A 578 -11.30 5.95 -19.72
C THR A 578 -10.59 6.18 -21.06
N LEU A 579 -9.30 5.86 -21.13
CA LEU A 579 -8.47 5.97 -22.32
C LEU A 579 -7.66 4.68 -22.49
N MET A 580 -7.77 4.00 -23.61
CA MET A 580 -6.92 2.86 -23.93
C MET A 580 -5.68 3.31 -24.71
N LEU A 581 -4.50 2.82 -24.30
CA LEU A 581 -3.21 3.05 -24.96
C LEU A 581 -2.64 1.68 -25.39
N THR A 582 -2.36 1.50 -26.69
CA THR A 582 -1.86 0.21 -27.19
C THR A 582 -0.89 0.38 -28.35
N GLY A 583 0.03 -0.57 -28.50
CA GLY A 583 0.88 -0.70 -29.70
C GLY A 583 0.17 -1.27 -30.92
N ASP A 584 -1.06 -1.81 -30.78
CA ASP A 584 -1.84 -2.33 -31.88
C ASP A 584 -2.26 -1.24 -32.85
N ASN A 585 -2.70 -1.66 -34.05
CA ASN A 585 -3.22 -0.72 -35.03
C ASN A 585 -4.47 0.05 -34.50
N PRO A 586 -4.73 1.27 -34.99
CA PRO A 586 -5.85 2.09 -34.49
C PRO A 586 -7.23 1.46 -34.69
N HIS A 587 -7.42 0.62 -35.73
CA HIS A 587 -8.70 -0.03 -36.01
C HIS A 587 -9.01 -1.09 -34.94
N THR A 588 -8.02 -1.93 -34.62
CA THR A 588 -8.12 -2.92 -33.52
C THR A 588 -8.37 -2.22 -32.20
N ALA A 589 -7.61 -1.15 -31.92
CA ALA A 589 -7.78 -0.36 -30.70
C ALA A 589 -9.21 0.17 -30.54
N GLN A 590 -9.76 0.77 -31.60
CA GLN A 590 -11.14 1.28 -31.60
C GLN A 590 -12.21 0.18 -31.50
N ALA A 591 -11.98 -0.97 -32.12
CA ALA A 591 -12.89 -2.11 -32.05
C ALA A 591 -13.04 -2.62 -30.64
N ILE A 592 -11.90 -2.85 -29.94
CA ILE A 592 -11.85 -3.30 -28.55
C ILE A 592 -12.46 -2.24 -27.61
N ALA A 593 -12.12 -0.97 -27.79
CA ALA A 593 -12.65 0.12 -26.97
C ALA A 593 -14.19 0.19 -27.04
N ARG A 594 -14.78 0.03 -28.24
CA ARG A 594 -16.24 -0.01 -28.40
C ARG A 594 -16.88 -1.22 -27.74
N GLN A 595 -16.22 -2.38 -27.81
CA GLN A 595 -16.74 -3.62 -27.23
C GLN A 595 -16.79 -3.57 -25.71
N VAL A 596 -15.80 -2.92 -25.07
CA VAL A 596 -15.68 -2.80 -23.61
C VAL A 596 -16.34 -1.52 -23.07
N GLY A 597 -16.58 -0.52 -23.95
CA GLY A 597 -17.20 0.75 -23.56
C GLY A 597 -16.20 1.84 -23.17
N ILE A 598 -14.95 1.77 -23.59
CA ILE A 598 -13.92 2.77 -23.30
C ILE A 598 -14.14 4.04 -24.11
N ASP A 599 -14.02 5.24 -23.49
CA ASP A 599 -14.33 6.53 -24.12
C ASP A 599 -13.42 6.86 -25.31
N LYS A 600 -12.12 6.61 -25.19
CA LYS A 600 -11.10 6.92 -26.22
C LYS A 600 -10.08 5.79 -26.32
N ALA A 601 -9.55 5.58 -27.54
CA ALA A 601 -8.45 4.65 -27.79
C ALA A 601 -7.41 5.29 -28.70
N ARG A 602 -6.13 5.02 -28.39
CA ARG A 602 -4.97 5.39 -29.23
C ARG A 602 -4.17 4.12 -29.52
N GLY A 603 -3.97 3.84 -30.80
CA GLY A 603 -3.19 2.71 -31.30
C GLY A 603 -1.85 3.15 -31.89
N SER A 604 -1.04 2.16 -32.29
CA SER A 604 0.30 2.31 -32.86
C SER A 604 1.28 3.09 -31.99
N LEU A 605 1.18 2.96 -30.67
CA LEU A 605 2.01 3.68 -29.71
C LEU A 605 3.25 2.86 -29.34
N LEU A 606 4.41 3.51 -29.36
CA LEU A 606 5.61 3.03 -28.71
C LEU A 606 5.57 3.32 -27.19
N PRO A 607 6.43 2.70 -26.36
CA PRO A 607 6.49 2.99 -24.93
C PRO A 607 6.69 4.49 -24.61
N THR A 608 7.49 5.20 -25.40
CA THR A 608 7.67 6.65 -25.29
C THR A 608 6.40 7.43 -25.60
N ASP A 609 5.64 7.00 -26.61
CA ASP A 609 4.40 7.68 -26.99
C ASP A 609 3.30 7.50 -25.93
N LYS A 610 3.31 6.35 -25.20
CA LYS A 610 2.43 6.15 -24.04
C LYS A 610 2.76 7.13 -22.91
N LEU A 611 4.05 7.36 -22.64
CA LEU A 611 4.51 8.35 -21.67
C LEU A 611 4.04 9.75 -22.06
N ASP A 612 4.28 10.16 -23.31
CA ASP A 612 3.86 11.46 -23.82
C ASP A 612 2.33 11.64 -23.78
N ALA A 613 1.58 10.58 -24.00
CA ALA A 613 0.12 10.59 -23.88
C ALA A 613 -0.34 10.84 -22.45
N ILE A 614 0.35 10.28 -21.44
CA ILE A 614 0.09 10.54 -20.03
C ILE A 614 0.49 11.96 -19.67
N GLU A 615 1.65 12.43 -20.12
CA GLU A 615 2.11 13.80 -19.86
C GLU A 615 1.17 14.87 -20.44
N ALA A 616 0.63 14.62 -21.63
CA ALA A 616 -0.35 15.50 -22.26
C ALA A 616 -1.70 15.60 -21.50
N LEU A 617 -2.01 14.62 -20.64
CA LEU A 617 -3.21 14.65 -19.80
C LEU A 617 -2.95 15.35 -18.45
N ILE A 618 -1.70 15.49 -18.02
CA ILE A 618 -1.33 16.13 -16.75
C ILE A 618 -1.36 17.65 -16.92
N ASP A 619 -2.52 18.25 -16.73
CA ASP A 619 -2.75 19.71 -16.82
C ASP A 619 -2.85 20.42 -15.46
N GLY A 620 -2.69 19.68 -14.36
CA GLY A 620 -2.84 20.16 -12.98
C GLY A 620 -4.29 20.27 -12.50
N GLN A 621 -5.27 20.05 -13.36
CA GLN A 621 -6.70 20.02 -12.99
C GLN A 621 -7.23 18.58 -12.89
N HIS A 622 -6.62 17.65 -13.64
CA HIS A 622 -7.00 16.25 -13.68
C HIS A 622 -6.01 15.39 -12.88
N THR A 623 -6.53 14.35 -12.24
CA THR A 623 -5.71 13.30 -11.60
C THR A 623 -5.78 12.07 -12.49
N ILE A 624 -4.62 11.62 -12.94
CA ILE A 624 -4.47 10.59 -13.95
C ILE A 624 -4.01 9.29 -13.30
N GLY A 625 -4.80 8.21 -13.49
CA GLY A 625 -4.34 6.85 -13.22
C GLY A 625 -3.83 6.18 -14.51
N MET A 626 -2.83 5.32 -14.40
CA MET A 626 -2.37 4.44 -15.49
C MET A 626 -2.37 2.98 -15.01
N VAL A 627 -2.90 2.08 -15.85
CA VAL A 627 -2.93 0.63 -15.60
C VAL A 627 -2.10 -0.08 -16.66
N GLY A 628 -1.20 -0.95 -16.24
CA GLY A 628 -0.37 -1.76 -17.13
C GLY A 628 0.14 -3.03 -16.44
N ASP A 629 0.69 -3.96 -17.23
CA ASP A 629 1.18 -5.27 -16.75
C ASP A 629 2.68 -5.48 -16.97
N GLY A 630 3.33 -4.66 -17.80
CA GLY A 630 4.65 -4.95 -18.33
C GLY A 630 5.73 -3.88 -18.11
N ILE A 631 6.96 -4.27 -18.45
CA ILE A 631 8.15 -3.41 -18.45
C ILE A 631 7.95 -2.20 -19.39
N ASN A 632 7.23 -2.41 -20.50
CA ASN A 632 6.97 -1.37 -21.48
C ASN A 632 6.14 -0.21 -20.95
N ASP A 633 5.31 -0.44 -19.93
CA ASP A 633 4.43 0.55 -19.31
C ASP A 633 5.04 1.21 -18.08
N ALA A 634 6.16 0.69 -17.57
CA ALA A 634 6.82 1.19 -16.36
C ALA A 634 7.09 2.71 -16.39
N PRO A 635 7.56 3.33 -17.50
CA PRO A 635 7.72 4.78 -17.57
C PRO A 635 6.39 5.54 -17.45
N ALA A 636 5.32 5.04 -18.08
CA ALA A 636 3.99 5.65 -18.04
C ALA A 636 3.33 5.45 -16.66
N LEU A 637 3.50 4.27 -16.02
CA LEU A 637 3.07 3.98 -14.66
C LEU A 637 3.71 4.94 -13.65
N ALA A 638 5.05 5.10 -13.72
CA ALA A 638 5.80 6.01 -12.85
C ALA A 638 5.42 7.49 -13.04
N ARG A 639 4.98 7.86 -14.25
CA ARG A 639 4.66 9.25 -14.58
C ARG A 639 3.25 9.66 -14.21
N ALA A 640 2.31 8.73 -14.19
CA ALA A 640 0.95 8.97 -13.76
C ALA A 640 0.88 9.47 -12.30
N ASP A 641 -0.23 10.10 -11.90
CA ASP A 641 -0.44 10.47 -10.49
C ASP A 641 -0.61 9.22 -9.60
N ILE A 642 -1.20 8.15 -10.16
CA ILE A 642 -1.30 6.82 -9.52
C ILE A 642 -1.12 5.75 -10.60
N GLY A 643 -0.04 4.97 -10.48
CA GLY A 643 0.23 3.80 -11.31
C GLY A 643 -0.39 2.53 -10.70
N PHE A 644 -1.08 1.74 -11.53
CA PHE A 644 -1.66 0.44 -11.15
C PHE A 644 -0.97 -0.67 -11.94
N ALA A 645 -0.36 -1.64 -11.27
CA ALA A 645 0.16 -2.84 -11.89
C ALA A 645 -0.83 -4.01 -11.77
N MET A 646 -0.99 -4.76 -12.87
CA MET A 646 -1.64 -6.06 -12.87
C MET A 646 -0.59 -7.10 -12.45
N ALA A 647 -0.72 -7.66 -11.23
CA ALA A 647 0.38 -8.34 -10.55
C ALA A 647 0.45 -9.85 -10.81
N ALA A 648 -0.67 -10.51 -11.20
CA ALA A 648 -0.67 -11.94 -11.50
C ALA A 648 0.00 -12.26 -12.84
N ALA A 649 -0.11 -11.35 -13.83
CA ALA A 649 0.54 -11.46 -15.13
C ALA A 649 1.75 -10.51 -15.29
N GLY A 650 1.89 -9.53 -14.38
CA GLY A 650 2.87 -8.46 -14.46
C GLY A 650 4.29 -8.89 -14.10
N THR A 651 5.25 -8.16 -14.64
CA THR A 651 6.65 -8.32 -14.29
C THR A 651 6.96 -7.72 -12.93
N ASP A 652 7.97 -8.24 -12.23
CA ASP A 652 8.45 -7.67 -10.95
C ASP A 652 8.73 -6.16 -11.08
N THR A 653 9.26 -5.72 -12.23
CA THR A 653 9.53 -4.31 -12.52
C THR A 653 8.24 -3.45 -12.53
N ALA A 654 7.14 -3.95 -13.10
CA ALA A 654 5.87 -3.22 -13.09
C ALA A 654 5.32 -3.10 -11.67
N ILE A 655 5.39 -4.19 -10.89
CA ILE A 655 4.97 -4.19 -9.49
C ILE A 655 5.82 -3.21 -8.67
N GLU A 656 7.14 -3.19 -8.86
CA GLU A 656 8.03 -2.27 -8.16
C GLU A 656 7.79 -0.80 -8.54
N THR A 657 7.43 -0.52 -9.78
CA THR A 657 7.24 0.84 -10.28
C THR A 657 5.87 1.42 -9.92
N ALA A 658 4.82 0.59 -9.89
CA ALA A 658 3.45 1.05 -9.64
C ALA A 658 3.22 1.42 -8.18
N ASP A 659 2.29 2.33 -7.94
CA ASP A 659 1.85 2.79 -6.62
C ASP A 659 0.82 1.86 -5.98
N VAL A 660 0.08 1.13 -6.83
CA VAL A 660 -0.95 0.17 -6.45
C VAL A 660 -0.79 -1.10 -7.29
N ALA A 661 -0.79 -2.28 -6.67
CA ALA A 661 -0.75 -3.55 -7.39
C ALA A 661 -2.04 -4.35 -7.15
N ILE A 662 -2.57 -4.94 -8.23
CA ILE A 662 -3.77 -5.77 -8.24
C ILE A 662 -3.32 -7.22 -8.36
N MET A 663 -3.57 -8.05 -7.32
CA MET A 663 -2.94 -9.35 -7.18
C MET A 663 -3.54 -10.47 -8.04
N ASP A 664 -4.78 -10.34 -8.51
CA ASP A 664 -5.52 -11.34 -9.30
C ASP A 664 -5.87 -10.87 -10.71
N ASP A 665 -5.33 -9.72 -11.13
CA ASP A 665 -5.59 -9.09 -12.43
C ASP A 665 -7.08 -8.78 -12.72
N ASP A 666 -7.89 -8.64 -11.69
CA ASP A 666 -9.30 -8.23 -11.84
C ASP A 666 -9.43 -6.71 -11.88
N LEU A 667 -9.76 -6.17 -13.04
CA LEU A 667 -9.96 -4.73 -13.25
C LEU A 667 -11.03 -4.11 -12.33
N ARG A 668 -12.03 -4.88 -11.85
CA ARG A 668 -13.08 -4.40 -10.92
C ARG A 668 -12.50 -3.89 -9.60
N LYS A 669 -11.27 -4.27 -9.27
CA LYS A 669 -10.57 -3.79 -8.07
C LYS A 669 -10.17 -2.33 -8.16
N ILE A 670 -10.01 -1.77 -9.36
CA ILE A 670 -9.72 -0.33 -9.52
C ILE A 670 -10.91 0.54 -9.10
N PRO A 671 -12.15 0.36 -9.60
CA PRO A 671 -13.29 1.07 -9.04
C PRO A 671 -13.53 0.75 -7.54
N ALA A 672 -13.23 -0.47 -7.08
CA ALA A 672 -13.28 -0.81 -5.65
C ALA A 672 -12.26 0.00 -4.83
N PHE A 673 -11.04 0.17 -5.33
CA PHE A 673 -10.02 1.04 -4.73
C PHE A 673 -10.48 2.50 -4.65
N ILE A 674 -11.07 3.05 -5.72
CA ILE A 674 -11.58 4.43 -5.73
C ILE A 674 -12.70 4.61 -4.69
N ARG A 675 -13.62 3.63 -4.58
CA ARG A 675 -14.66 3.62 -3.55
C ARG A 675 -14.08 3.57 -2.14
N LEU A 676 -13.09 2.71 -1.90
CA LEU A 676 -12.39 2.61 -0.61
C LEU A 676 -11.68 3.92 -0.26
N SER A 677 -11.01 4.54 -1.22
CA SER A 677 -10.37 5.85 -1.07
C SER A 677 -11.39 6.92 -0.65
N ARG A 678 -12.54 7.02 -1.34
CA ARG A 678 -13.64 7.94 -0.99
C ARG A 678 -14.16 7.69 0.42
N GLN A 679 -14.37 6.44 0.80
CA GLN A 679 -14.84 6.06 2.13
C GLN A 679 -13.83 6.42 3.21
N THR A 680 -12.56 6.13 3.00
CA THR A 680 -11.47 6.44 3.94
C THR A 680 -11.40 7.94 4.22
N VAL A 681 -11.43 8.76 3.16
CA VAL A 681 -11.40 10.22 3.32
C VAL A 681 -12.68 10.76 3.95
N ALA A 682 -13.84 10.18 3.66
CA ALA A 682 -15.09 10.56 4.31
C ALA A 682 -15.03 10.28 5.82
N VAL A 683 -14.48 9.14 6.24
CA VAL A 683 -14.26 8.82 7.67
C VAL A 683 -13.26 9.78 8.30
N LEU A 684 -12.17 10.12 7.61
CA LEU A 684 -11.21 11.12 8.09
C LEU A 684 -11.87 12.49 8.29
N ALA A 685 -12.67 12.94 7.33
CA ALA A 685 -13.40 14.21 7.43
C ALA A 685 -14.40 14.21 8.60
N GLN A 686 -15.15 13.12 8.79
CA GLN A 686 -16.05 12.93 9.93
C GLN A 686 -15.30 13.04 11.25
N ASN A 687 -14.18 12.35 11.37
CA ASN A 687 -13.35 12.34 12.58
C ASN A 687 -12.79 13.73 12.90
N ILE A 688 -12.27 14.43 11.89
CA ILE A 688 -11.74 15.79 12.04
C ILE A 688 -12.85 16.75 12.50
N THR A 689 -14.02 16.70 11.83
CA THR A 689 -15.16 17.56 12.16
C THR A 689 -15.66 17.30 13.58
N LEU A 690 -15.80 16.02 13.97
CA LEU A 690 -16.22 15.63 15.31
C LEU A 690 -15.23 16.11 16.38
N ALA A 691 -13.93 15.86 16.16
CA ALA A 691 -12.89 16.25 17.10
C ALA A 691 -12.82 17.77 17.29
N LEU A 692 -12.83 18.54 16.22
CA LEU A 692 -12.78 19.99 16.29
C LEU A 692 -14.08 20.59 16.82
N GLY A 693 -15.24 20.04 16.45
CA GLY A 693 -16.55 20.52 16.90
C GLY A 693 -16.73 20.39 18.41
N ILE A 694 -16.43 19.22 18.98
CA ILE A 694 -16.53 19.00 20.44
C ILE A 694 -15.53 19.89 21.19
N LYS A 695 -14.31 20.04 20.66
CA LYS A 695 -13.31 20.94 21.26
C LYS A 695 -13.76 22.39 21.27
N ALA A 696 -14.35 22.88 20.19
CA ALA A 696 -14.89 24.24 20.11
C ALA A 696 -15.97 24.47 21.17
N VAL A 697 -16.89 23.52 21.37
CA VAL A 697 -17.93 23.58 22.41
C VAL A 697 -17.28 23.64 23.80
N PHE A 698 -16.35 22.72 24.11
CA PHE A 698 -15.72 22.71 25.44
C PHE A 698 -14.83 23.92 25.69
N LEU A 699 -14.22 24.51 24.68
CA LEU A 699 -13.48 25.76 24.78
C LEU A 699 -14.40 26.91 25.21
N VAL A 700 -15.60 27.03 24.64
CA VAL A 700 -16.59 28.04 25.03
C VAL A 700 -17.05 27.79 26.45
N VAL A 701 -17.41 26.55 26.82
CA VAL A 701 -17.86 26.19 28.18
C VAL A 701 -16.76 26.50 29.22
N THR A 702 -15.48 26.26 28.88
CA THR A 702 -14.35 26.59 29.75
C THR A 702 -14.21 28.10 29.97
N LEU A 703 -14.32 28.89 28.91
CA LEU A 703 -14.25 30.38 29.03
C LEU A 703 -15.42 30.93 29.82
N MET A 704 -16.60 30.30 29.77
CA MET A 704 -17.76 30.66 30.60
C MET A 704 -17.58 30.26 32.07
N GLY A 705 -16.55 29.45 32.41
CA GLY A 705 -16.26 29.02 33.77
C GLY A 705 -17.08 27.83 34.27
N HIS A 706 -17.74 27.11 33.37
CA HIS A 706 -18.60 25.95 33.70
C HIS A 706 -17.88 24.58 33.48
N ALA A 707 -16.70 24.55 32.89
CA ALA A 707 -15.96 23.31 32.67
C ALA A 707 -15.02 23.02 33.83
N THR A 708 -15.07 21.80 34.34
CA THR A 708 -14.06 21.25 35.24
C THR A 708 -12.95 20.53 34.48
N MET A 709 -11.83 20.33 35.12
CA MET A 709 -10.64 19.72 34.49
C MET A 709 -10.92 18.26 34.10
N TRP A 710 -11.61 17.49 34.96
CA TRP A 710 -11.95 16.08 34.65
C TRP A 710 -13.01 15.98 33.54
N MET A 711 -13.98 16.93 33.47
CA MET A 711 -14.94 16.99 32.34
C MET A 711 -14.21 17.21 31.01
N ALA A 712 -13.19 18.06 31.00
CA ALA A 712 -12.36 18.33 29.83
C ALA A 712 -11.64 17.08 29.34
N VAL A 713 -11.01 16.32 30.25
CA VAL A 713 -10.33 15.08 29.92
C VAL A 713 -11.32 14.00 29.48
N PHE A 714 -12.45 13.86 30.16
CA PHE A 714 -13.47 12.88 29.80
C PHE A 714 -14.03 13.13 28.40
N ALA A 715 -14.27 14.40 28.06
CA ALA A 715 -14.72 14.77 26.71
C ALA A 715 -13.65 14.45 25.65
N ASP A 716 -12.38 14.79 25.88
CA ASP A 716 -11.29 14.51 24.95
C ASP A 716 -11.09 12.99 24.74
N MET A 717 -11.15 12.20 25.82
CA MET A 717 -11.12 10.75 25.76
C MET A 717 -12.30 10.15 25.00
N GLY A 718 -13.53 10.65 25.28
CA GLY A 718 -14.73 10.20 24.60
C GLY A 718 -14.65 10.44 23.09
N VAL A 719 -14.18 11.62 22.70
CA VAL A 719 -13.94 11.93 21.29
C VAL A 719 -12.86 11.04 20.69
N SER A 720 -11.73 10.84 21.38
CA SER A 720 -10.65 9.98 20.91
C SER A 720 -11.14 8.54 20.68
N LEU A 721 -11.94 8.01 21.59
CA LEU A 721 -12.54 6.67 21.44
C LEU A 721 -13.51 6.63 20.24
N LEU A 722 -14.37 7.63 20.09
CA LEU A 722 -15.35 7.71 18.99
C LEU A 722 -14.67 7.76 17.63
N VAL A 723 -13.63 8.59 17.45
CA VAL A 723 -12.91 8.71 16.17
C VAL A 723 -12.11 7.45 15.84
N VAL A 724 -11.56 6.77 16.84
CA VAL A 724 -10.88 5.49 16.67
C VAL A 724 -11.87 4.40 16.25
N LEU A 725 -12.99 4.27 16.95
CA LEU A 725 -14.05 3.30 16.60
C LEU A 725 -14.61 3.57 15.20
N ASN A 726 -14.78 4.84 14.82
CA ASN A 726 -15.22 5.22 13.48
C ASN A 726 -14.16 4.83 12.42
N GLY A 727 -12.86 5.02 12.70
CA GLY A 727 -11.76 4.55 11.84
C GLY A 727 -11.73 3.03 11.67
N LEU A 728 -11.86 2.29 12.79
CA LEU A 728 -11.91 0.82 12.80
C LEU A 728 -13.16 0.26 12.11
N ARG A 729 -14.23 1.05 11.94
CA ARG A 729 -15.44 0.66 11.19
C ARG A 729 -15.11 0.25 9.75
N LEU A 730 -14.04 0.78 9.16
CA LEU A 730 -13.57 0.38 7.83
C LEU A 730 -13.24 -1.11 7.77
N LEU A 731 -12.65 -1.68 8.83
CA LEU A 731 -12.26 -3.11 8.90
C LEU A 731 -13.43 -4.09 8.88
N ARG A 732 -14.66 -3.61 9.17
CA ARG A 732 -15.89 -4.45 9.20
C ARG A 732 -16.61 -4.51 7.85
N ARG A 733 -16.13 -3.77 6.87
CA ARG A 733 -16.66 -3.70 5.50
C ARG A 733 -15.74 -4.41 4.51
#